data_cc1c347f63cf8d853b6d688357b4fe46
#
_entry.id   cc1c347f63cf8d853b6d688357b4fe46
#
_cell.length_a   1.000
_cell.length_b   1.000
_cell.length_c   1.000
_cell.angle_alpha   90.00
_cell.angle_beta   90.00
_cell.angle_gamma   90.00
#
_symmetry.space_group_name_H-M   'P 1'
#
loop_
_entity.id
_entity.type
_entity.pdbx_description
1 polymer ?
#
loop_
_entity_poly.entity_id
_entity_poly.type
_entity_poly.pdbx_seq_one_letter_code
_entity_poly.pdbx_strand_id
1 'polypeptide(L)'
;MNKKTTLRHGWPLLALLPFSIQAAIVDGKEDTMVVNATTGDQAGKEAGYQPHKTVTGTRTESRLLDVPQAVNVVPTQVLDDRAVRNIDEALYNVSGITQSNTLGGTQDAIIKRGFGDNRDGSIFRDGVRSIQARNFTPSSERVEVLKGPASMLYGMGEPGGVINIISKKPELVQKTHIEGWGSSFKGGGGQLDVTGPLGTSGLAYRMVVDHDETDYWRNFGRNRQTTVAPSLMWYGEDTTVRVAYEHMEYLTPFDRGTLIDPKTGKPVNTPRDRRFDESYNATRGDQDSVTMQVDRNLNDRWKSSLTYSYNRNRYSDNQARAMSYNANTGILTRRADATADAHSQAQIVQLTLNGDVDWGRINHQLLLGFDYEADRTFRGDMIRATKSTSGFDIYNPVYGQLPASTNVLAAESDQRENIDSKAFFMQDAIRLNDRWQLLGGLRYDTFDTMSGKGRPFVTRTDSTYSRVVPRAGVVYSLTSYSSLYASYSESFKPNTSIATQIDSLPPELGRSYEIGTKWDLPNRITGNVALFDIEKQNVMVKVDDNLYRTAGKVRSQGVELDLAGSLTDTLSLIGSYAYTDARVTADPENTGKRMPNAARHTASLFLTQDFGNIGLAAGDDLRAGAGARYVSRRAGDAANTFYLDDYTVADAFVAYSLPLNGYKVKWQLNVKNLFDQTYYPSSGNNLRVAVGEPRQVVLRASVDF
;
A
#
# COMPACT_ATOMS: atom_id res chain seq x y z
N MET A 1 -10.37 -40.44 33.59
CA MET A 1 -11.67 -40.49 32.88
C MET A 1 -11.74 -39.33 31.91
N ASN A 2 -11.69 -39.68 30.64
CA ASN A 2 -11.62 -38.79 29.51
C ASN A 2 -12.95 -38.06 29.25
N LYS A 3 -12.87 -36.73 28.95
CA LYS A 3 -13.83 -36.10 28.05
C LYS A 3 -13.08 -35.22 27.08
N LYS A 4 -12.88 -35.72 25.87
CA LYS A 4 -12.54 -34.95 24.68
C LYS A 4 -13.77 -34.15 24.25
N THR A 5 -13.69 -32.86 24.23
CA THR A 5 -14.69 -31.97 23.61
C THR A 5 -14.15 -31.55 22.25
N THR A 6 -14.60 -32.22 21.21
CA THR A 6 -14.42 -31.84 19.81
C THR A 6 -15.42 -30.73 19.49
N LEU A 7 -14.94 -29.49 19.34
CA LEU A 7 -15.73 -28.43 18.74
C LEU A 7 -15.73 -28.62 17.21
N ARG A 8 -16.84 -29.14 16.70
CA ARG A 8 -17.20 -29.11 15.28
C ARG A 8 -17.64 -27.66 14.95
N HIS A 9 -16.86 -26.96 14.17
CA HIS A 9 -17.31 -25.74 13.52
C HIS A 9 -18.23 -26.13 12.37
N GLY A 10 -19.53 -26.06 12.61
CA GLY A 10 -20.55 -26.12 11.57
C GLY A 10 -20.64 -24.75 10.88
N TRP A 11 -20.35 -24.71 9.61
CA TRP A 11 -20.68 -23.61 8.73
C TRP A 11 -22.18 -23.55 8.54
N PRO A 12 -22.86 -22.42 8.68
CA PRO A 12 -24.21 -22.31 8.17
C PRO A 12 -24.14 -22.26 6.64
N LEU A 13 -24.63 -23.30 6.00
CA LEU A 13 -25.01 -23.29 4.59
C LEU A 13 -26.02 -22.15 4.40
N LEU A 14 -25.58 -21.04 3.80
CA LEU A 14 -26.49 -20.07 3.22
C LEU A 14 -27.19 -20.77 2.06
N ALA A 15 -28.44 -21.15 2.29
CA ALA A 15 -29.32 -21.67 1.25
C ALA A 15 -29.46 -20.60 0.15
N LEU A 16 -28.90 -20.87 -1.02
CA LEU A 16 -29.19 -20.16 -2.25
C LEU A 16 -30.67 -20.38 -2.59
N LEU A 17 -31.51 -19.42 -2.19
CA LEU A 17 -32.86 -19.31 -2.70
C LEU A 17 -32.75 -18.86 -4.17
N PRO A 18 -33.41 -19.53 -5.12
CA PRO A 18 -33.48 -19.07 -6.49
C PRO A 18 -34.37 -17.82 -6.52
N PHE A 19 -33.78 -16.65 -6.65
CA PHE A 19 -34.52 -15.47 -7.05
C PHE A 19 -34.89 -15.63 -8.53
N SER A 20 -36.12 -15.98 -8.80
CA SER A 20 -36.71 -15.84 -10.12
C SER A 20 -36.87 -14.34 -10.39
N ILE A 21 -36.00 -13.80 -11.23
CA ILE A 21 -36.16 -12.46 -11.78
C ILE A 21 -37.31 -12.51 -12.80
N GLN A 22 -38.50 -12.13 -12.37
CA GLN A 22 -39.58 -11.81 -13.26
C GLN A 22 -39.41 -10.33 -13.65
N ALA A 23 -38.92 -10.08 -14.86
CA ALA A 23 -38.92 -8.77 -15.46
C ALA A 23 -40.37 -8.34 -15.70
N ALA A 24 -40.91 -7.47 -14.86
CA ALA A 24 -42.15 -6.75 -15.14
C ALA A 24 -41.78 -5.57 -16.05
N ILE A 25 -42.22 -5.65 -17.30
CA ILE A 25 -42.26 -4.50 -18.20
C ILE A 25 -43.37 -3.61 -17.65
N VAL A 26 -43.01 -2.49 -17.04
CA VAL A 26 -43.91 -1.41 -16.69
C VAL A 26 -43.73 -0.33 -17.74
N ASP A 27 -44.72 -0.26 -18.66
CA ASP A 27 -44.91 0.88 -19.56
C ASP A 27 -45.50 2.03 -18.73
N GLY A 28 -44.79 3.15 -18.58
CA GLY A 28 -45.28 4.29 -17.80
C GLY A 28 -44.24 5.41 -17.71
N LYS A 29 -44.52 6.49 -18.40
CA LYS A 29 -43.97 7.85 -18.41
C LYS A 29 -42.88 8.11 -17.37
N GLU A 30 -41.66 8.34 -17.87
CA GLU A 30 -40.52 8.82 -17.16
C GLU A 30 -40.78 10.23 -16.60
N ASP A 31 -41.09 10.32 -15.32
CA ASP A 31 -40.63 11.44 -14.50
C ASP A 31 -39.19 11.18 -14.15
N THR A 32 -38.29 11.63 -15.00
CA THR A 32 -36.85 11.63 -14.72
C THR A 32 -36.61 12.57 -13.55
N MET A 33 -36.57 12.01 -12.34
CA MET A 33 -35.95 12.65 -11.20
C MET A 33 -34.46 12.80 -11.53
N VAL A 34 -34.07 13.97 -12.04
CA VAL A 34 -32.65 14.34 -12.19
C VAL A 34 -32.13 14.50 -10.75
N VAL A 35 -31.66 13.42 -10.19
CA VAL A 35 -30.79 13.49 -9.01
C VAL A 35 -29.51 14.16 -9.51
N ASN A 36 -29.39 15.45 -9.28
CA ASN A 36 -28.09 16.12 -9.30
C ASN A 36 -27.27 15.52 -8.13
N ALA A 37 -26.77 14.29 -8.33
CA ALA A 37 -25.66 13.81 -7.55
C ALA A 37 -24.58 14.86 -7.72
N THR A 38 -24.30 15.58 -6.64
CA THR A 38 -23.25 16.59 -6.60
C THR A 38 -22.00 15.99 -7.26
N THR A 39 -21.49 16.69 -8.24
CA THR A 39 -20.39 16.32 -9.14
C THR A 39 -19.10 15.87 -8.43
N GLY A 40 -19.07 15.81 -7.10
CA GLY A 40 -17.93 15.36 -6.30
C GLY A 40 -17.65 13.85 -6.30
N ASP A 41 -18.67 13.00 -6.47
CA ASP A 41 -18.45 11.55 -6.34
C ASP A 41 -18.21 10.83 -7.68
N GLN A 42 -18.40 11.49 -8.82
CA GLN A 42 -18.02 10.95 -10.14
C GLN A 42 -16.57 11.30 -10.55
N ALA A 43 -15.87 12.12 -9.79
CA ALA A 43 -14.51 12.55 -10.08
C ALA A 43 -13.45 11.43 -10.02
N GLY A 44 -13.80 10.23 -9.59
CA GLY A 44 -12.90 9.08 -9.51
C GLY A 44 -12.85 8.19 -10.75
N LYS A 45 -13.78 8.33 -11.69
CA LYS A 45 -13.80 7.51 -12.91
C LYS A 45 -13.28 8.28 -14.12
N GLU A 46 -12.04 8.71 -14.02
CA GLU A 46 -11.31 9.16 -15.20
C GLU A 46 -11.02 7.93 -16.07
N ALA A 47 -11.64 7.90 -17.25
CA ALA A 47 -11.37 6.86 -18.23
C ALA A 47 -9.94 7.01 -18.75
N GLY A 48 -9.17 5.91 -18.77
CA GLY A 48 -7.84 5.91 -19.35
C GLY A 48 -6.70 6.10 -18.34
N TYR A 49 -5.59 6.65 -18.82
CA TYR A 49 -4.31 6.73 -18.09
C TYR A 49 -4.05 8.13 -17.50
N GLN A 50 -4.81 9.15 -17.86
CA GLN A 50 -4.57 10.53 -17.44
C GLN A 50 -5.36 10.90 -16.18
N PRO A 51 -4.70 11.08 -15.01
CA PRO A 51 -5.35 11.59 -13.81
C PRO A 51 -5.32 13.13 -13.79
N HIS A 52 -6.42 13.75 -13.34
CA HIS A 52 -6.54 15.22 -13.21
C HIS A 52 -6.64 15.68 -11.77
N LYS A 53 -7.15 14.83 -10.88
CA LYS A 53 -7.50 15.17 -9.51
C LYS A 53 -6.92 14.19 -8.49
N THR A 54 -6.85 14.63 -7.24
CA THR A 54 -6.45 13.82 -6.08
C THR A 54 -7.28 14.23 -4.87
N VAL A 55 -7.53 13.29 -3.97
CA VAL A 55 -8.08 13.57 -2.63
C VAL A 55 -6.99 13.53 -1.55
N THR A 56 -5.82 12.96 -1.87
CA THR A 56 -4.72 12.73 -0.91
C THR A 56 -3.88 13.96 -0.68
N GLY A 57 -3.77 14.86 -1.66
CA GLY A 57 -2.90 16.03 -1.58
C GLY A 57 -3.32 17.08 -0.55
N THR A 58 -4.62 17.18 -0.26
CA THR A 58 -5.21 18.21 0.60
C THR A 58 -6.32 17.70 1.54
N ARG A 59 -6.61 16.39 1.54
CA ARG A 59 -7.80 15.75 2.18
C ARG A 59 -9.15 16.27 1.62
N THR A 60 -9.10 16.95 0.51
CA THR A 60 -10.26 17.40 -0.28
C THR A 60 -9.98 17.11 -1.75
N GLU A 61 -11.03 16.96 -2.56
CA GLU A 61 -10.82 16.85 -3.99
C GLU A 61 -10.18 18.12 -4.55
N SER A 62 -9.00 17.99 -5.15
CA SER A 62 -8.21 19.10 -5.70
C SER A 62 -7.61 18.71 -7.03
N ARG A 63 -7.46 19.67 -7.93
CA ARG A 63 -6.69 19.48 -9.17
C ARG A 63 -5.24 19.19 -8.82
N LEU A 64 -4.60 18.28 -9.54
CA LEU A 64 -3.18 17.99 -9.33
C LEU A 64 -2.30 19.24 -9.48
N LEU A 65 -2.68 20.17 -10.37
CA LEU A 65 -1.98 21.44 -10.59
C LEU A 65 -1.98 22.38 -9.39
N ASP A 66 -2.99 22.28 -8.51
CA ASP A 66 -3.20 23.20 -7.39
C ASP A 66 -2.56 22.71 -6.09
N VAL A 67 -1.99 21.49 -6.07
CA VAL A 67 -1.34 20.92 -4.90
C VAL A 67 0.16 21.26 -4.90
N PRO A 68 0.69 22.00 -3.91
CA PRO A 68 2.12 22.36 -3.87
C PRO A 68 3.00 21.24 -3.29
N GLN A 69 2.83 20.01 -3.78
CA GLN A 69 3.60 18.83 -3.40
C GLN A 69 3.45 17.77 -4.49
N ALA A 70 4.44 16.92 -4.69
CA ALA A 70 4.37 15.84 -5.66
C ALA A 70 3.30 14.82 -5.27
N VAL A 71 2.36 14.55 -6.17
CA VAL A 71 1.30 13.54 -6.01
C VAL A 71 1.26 12.70 -7.27
N ASN A 72 1.23 11.38 -7.08
CA ASN A 72 1.04 10.41 -8.16
C ASN A 72 -0.32 9.74 -7.99
N VAL A 73 -1.00 9.54 -9.10
CA VAL A 73 -2.24 8.75 -9.15
C VAL A 73 -2.03 7.63 -10.15
N VAL A 74 -2.24 6.40 -9.71
CA VAL A 74 -2.27 5.21 -10.57
C VAL A 74 -3.72 4.88 -10.86
N PRO A 75 -4.21 5.16 -12.09
CA PRO A 75 -5.62 4.98 -12.44
C PRO A 75 -6.04 3.51 -12.52
N THR A 76 -7.33 3.24 -12.38
CA THR A 76 -7.95 1.91 -12.50
C THR A 76 -7.53 1.20 -13.78
N GLN A 77 -7.52 1.88 -14.92
CA GLN A 77 -7.17 1.28 -16.21
C GLN A 77 -5.75 0.72 -16.24
N VAL A 78 -4.78 1.39 -15.58
CA VAL A 78 -3.39 0.88 -15.45
C VAL A 78 -3.34 -0.37 -14.59
N LEU A 79 -4.12 -0.40 -13.49
CA LEU A 79 -4.20 -1.56 -12.60
C LEU A 79 -4.80 -2.77 -13.32
N ASP A 80 -5.84 -2.56 -14.13
CA ASP A 80 -6.52 -3.61 -14.90
C ASP A 80 -5.64 -4.15 -16.04
N ASP A 81 -5.04 -3.27 -16.85
CA ASP A 81 -4.19 -3.65 -17.97
C ASP A 81 -2.98 -4.48 -17.51
N ARG A 82 -2.42 -4.16 -16.35
CA ARG A 82 -1.30 -4.87 -15.76
C ARG A 82 -1.69 -6.06 -14.87
N ALA A 83 -2.99 -6.34 -14.72
CA ALA A 83 -3.51 -7.40 -13.83
C ALA A 83 -2.88 -7.34 -12.43
N VAL A 84 -2.94 -6.15 -11.80
CA VAL A 84 -2.33 -5.88 -10.50
C VAL A 84 -3.04 -6.64 -9.38
N ARG A 85 -2.30 -7.34 -8.53
CA ARG A 85 -2.84 -8.15 -7.42
C ARG A 85 -2.31 -7.73 -6.04
N ASN A 86 -1.27 -6.90 -5.97
CA ASN A 86 -0.66 -6.45 -4.73
C ASN A 86 -0.16 -5.00 -4.82
N ILE A 87 0.21 -4.42 -3.69
CA ILE A 87 0.63 -3.02 -3.61
C ILE A 87 1.95 -2.74 -4.33
N ASP A 88 2.90 -3.67 -4.33
CA ASP A 88 4.18 -3.51 -5.03
C ASP A 88 3.96 -3.35 -6.53
N GLU A 89 3.08 -4.19 -7.11
CA GLU A 89 2.70 -4.11 -8.52
C GLU A 89 1.95 -2.80 -8.83
N ALA A 90 1.05 -2.36 -7.95
CA ALA A 90 0.32 -1.11 -8.12
C ALA A 90 1.27 0.11 -8.19
N LEU A 91 2.35 0.08 -7.41
CA LEU A 91 3.33 1.16 -7.32
C LEU A 91 4.50 1.05 -8.32
N TYR A 92 4.48 0.08 -9.20
CA TYR A 92 5.56 -0.25 -10.13
C TYR A 92 6.00 0.93 -11.01
N ASN A 93 5.04 1.78 -11.41
CA ASN A 93 5.25 2.92 -12.28
C ASN A 93 5.33 4.27 -11.54
N VAL A 94 5.47 4.27 -10.21
CA VAL A 94 5.60 5.47 -9.38
C VAL A 94 7.08 5.73 -9.10
N SER A 95 7.55 6.97 -9.27
CA SER A 95 8.95 7.35 -9.08
C SER A 95 9.41 7.20 -7.63
N GLY A 96 10.70 6.90 -7.43
CA GLY A 96 11.32 6.87 -6.10
C GLY A 96 10.80 5.79 -5.14
N ILE A 97 10.09 4.78 -5.66
CA ILE A 97 9.55 3.66 -4.89
C ILE A 97 10.45 2.43 -5.05
N THR A 98 10.79 1.79 -3.93
CA THR A 98 11.44 0.47 -3.88
C THR A 98 10.83 -0.39 -2.77
N GLN A 99 11.06 -1.69 -2.82
CA GLN A 99 10.59 -2.61 -1.78
C GLN A 99 11.57 -2.61 -0.60
N SER A 100 11.05 -2.64 0.63
CA SER A 100 11.79 -2.94 1.85
C SER A 100 11.67 -4.42 2.24
N ASN A 101 12.09 -4.76 3.45
CA ASN A 101 11.99 -6.10 3.99
C ASN A 101 10.52 -6.46 4.33
N THR A 102 9.91 -7.29 3.49
CA THR A 102 8.52 -7.74 3.61
C THR A 102 8.29 -8.80 4.69
N LEU A 103 9.25 -9.06 5.57
CA LEU A 103 9.21 -10.18 6.54
C LEU A 103 8.91 -11.54 5.86
N GLY A 104 9.63 -11.83 4.78
CA GLY A 104 9.46 -13.10 4.07
C GLY A 104 8.18 -13.17 3.23
N GLY A 105 7.72 -12.04 2.69
CA GLY A 105 6.52 -11.96 1.84
C GLY A 105 5.19 -11.88 2.61
N THR A 106 5.24 -11.67 3.93
CA THR A 106 4.04 -11.69 4.77
C THR A 106 3.39 -10.33 4.98
N GLN A 107 4.09 -9.24 4.65
CA GLN A 107 3.63 -7.86 4.85
C GLN A 107 4.07 -6.95 3.73
N ASP A 108 3.26 -5.92 3.47
CA ASP A 108 3.64 -4.81 2.60
C ASP A 108 4.78 -4.00 3.25
N ALA A 109 5.77 -3.63 2.45
CA ALA A 109 6.95 -2.90 2.92
C ALA A 109 7.51 -2.02 1.79
N ILE A 110 7.20 -0.73 1.83
CA ILE A 110 7.45 0.21 0.74
C ILE A 110 8.39 1.33 1.19
N ILE A 111 9.48 1.51 0.45
CA ILE A 111 10.37 2.67 0.59
C ILE A 111 9.93 3.75 -0.40
N LYS A 112 9.83 4.98 0.09
CA LYS A 112 9.49 6.19 -0.64
C LYS A 112 10.60 7.21 -0.41
N ARG A 113 11.26 7.70 -1.47
CA ARG A 113 12.36 8.67 -1.34
C ARG A 113 13.44 8.26 -0.32
N GLY A 114 13.71 6.94 -0.20
CA GLY A 114 14.68 6.39 0.75
C GLY A 114 14.18 6.15 2.16
N PHE A 115 12.93 6.45 2.49
CA PHE A 115 12.29 6.23 3.80
C PHE A 115 11.14 5.23 3.72
N GLY A 116 11.00 4.42 4.73
CA GLY A 116 9.93 3.44 4.88
C GLY A 116 10.43 2.05 5.24
N ASP A 117 9.54 1.28 5.86
CA ASP A 117 9.76 -0.12 6.22
C ASP A 117 8.40 -0.84 6.31
N ASN A 118 8.40 -2.12 6.69
CA ASN A 118 7.16 -2.80 7.03
C ASN A 118 6.54 -2.17 8.30
N ARG A 119 5.21 -2.07 8.31
CA ARG A 119 4.45 -1.47 9.43
C ARG A 119 4.86 -0.04 9.78
N ASP A 120 5.29 0.74 8.81
CA ASP A 120 5.70 2.13 9.03
C ASP A 120 4.53 3.12 9.16
N GLY A 121 3.29 2.62 9.02
CA GLY A 121 2.06 3.42 9.13
C GLY A 121 1.82 4.37 7.96
N SER A 122 2.48 4.17 6.82
CA SER A 122 2.37 5.06 5.67
C SER A 122 1.33 4.64 4.63
N ILE A 123 0.63 3.54 4.84
CA ILE A 123 -0.43 3.07 3.95
C ILE A 123 -1.78 3.43 4.54
N PHE A 124 -2.64 4.02 3.70
CA PHE A 124 -3.97 4.49 4.02
C PHE A 124 -5.00 3.88 3.09
N ARG A 125 -6.24 3.78 3.54
CA ARG A 125 -7.39 3.46 2.71
C ARG A 125 -8.48 4.51 2.92
N ASP A 126 -8.92 5.15 1.84
CA ASP A 126 -9.91 6.24 1.87
C ASP A 126 -9.53 7.37 2.85
N GLY A 127 -8.23 7.69 2.95
CA GLY A 127 -7.71 8.71 3.86
C GLY A 127 -7.56 8.30 5.33
N VAL A 128 -7.87 7.05 5.67
CA VAL A 128 -7.72 6.48 7.02
C VAL A 128 -6.53 5.52 7.05
N ARG A 129 -5.69 5.60 8.10
CA ARG A 129 -4.52 4.73 8.27
C ARG A 129 -4.93 3.26 8.29
N SER A 130 -4.22 2.44 7.53
CA SER A 130 -4.37 1.00 7.50
C SER A 130 -3.25 0.31 8.27
N ILE A 131 -3.62 -0.63 9.13
CA ILE A 131 -2.67 -1.49 9.85
C ILE A 131 -2.63 -2.91 9.28
N GLN A 132 -3.24 -3.10 8.11
CA GLN A 132 -3.36 -4.40 7.46
C GLN A 132 -1.99 -4.89 6.97
N ALA A 133 -1.79 -6.22 6.99
CA ALA A 133 -0.58 -6.83 6.45
C ALA A 133 -0.55 -6.76 4.92
N ARG A 134 -1.71 -6.82 4.28
CA ARG A 134 -1.95 -6.73 2.84
C ARG A 134 -3.01 -5.67 2.58
N ASN A 135 -2.63 -4.64 1.86
CA ASN A 135 -3.47 -3.45 1.75
C ASN A 135 -4.20 -3.33 0.41
N PHE A 136 -3.59 -3.81 -0.68
CA PHE A 136 -4.23 -3.79 -1.99
C PHE A 136 -5.13 -5.02 -2.15
N THR A 137 -6.42 -4.80 -2.41
CA THR A 137 -7.46 -5.84 -2.54
C THR A 137 -8.31 -5.59 -3.79
N PRO A 138 -9.10 -6.55 -4.24
CA PRO A 138 -10.02 -6.38 -5.38
C PRO A 138 -11.08 -5.29 -5.18
N SER A 139 -11.31 -4.83 -3.95
CA SER A 139 -12.16 -3.66 -3.66
C SER A 139 -11.46 -2.31 -3.89
N SER A 140 -10.16 -2.31 -4.24
CA SER A 140 -9.39 -1.11 -4.56
C SER A 140 -9.75 -0.59 -5.95
N GLU A 141 -9.95 0.72 -6.08
CA GLU A 141 -10.26 1.39 -7.36
C GLU A 141 -9.00 2.00 -7.98
N ARG A 142 -8.24 2.77 -7.21
CA ARG A 142 -6.99 3.41 -7.63
C ARG A 142 -6.04 3.60 -6.45
N VAL A 143 -4.80 3.96 -6.74
CA VAL A 143 -3.79 4.25 -5.72
C VAL A 143 -3.26 5.67 -5.92
N GLU A 144 -3.24 6.46 -4.84
CA GLU A 144 -2.68 7.80 -4.80
C GLU A 144 -1.45 7.82 -3.88
N VAL A 145 -0.38 8.49 -4.28
CA VAL A 145 0.86 8.60 -3.50
C VAL A 145 1.20 10.06 -3.31
N LEU A 146 1.10 10.56 -2.09
CA LEU A 146 1.60 11.88 -1.71
C LEU A 146 3.05 11.72 -1.24
N LYS A 147 3.99 12.34 -1.95
CA LYS A 147 5.42 12.25 -1.69
C LYS A 147 5.88 13.28 -0.65
N GLY A 148 6.88 12.91 0.16
CA GLY A 148 7.41 13.78 1.22
C GLY A 148 6.55 13.81 2.48
N PRO A 149 6.96 14.57 3.54
CA PRO A 149 6.27 14.62 4.81
C PRO A 149 4.79 15.00 4.68
N ALA A 150 3.92 14.26 5.36
CA ALA A 150 2.47 14.42 5.25
C ALA A 150 1.77 14.48 6.62
N SER A 151 2.51 14.64 7.73
CA SER A 151 1.93 14.55 9.08
C SER A 151 0.96 15.66 9.42
N MET A 152 1.05 16.82 8.77
CA MET A 152 0.05 17.87 8.94
C MET A 152 -1.34 17.40 8.52
N LEU A 153 -1.45 16.59 7.46
CA LEU A 153 -2.72 16.04 6.98
C LEU A 153 -3.08 14.71 7.65
N TYR A 154 -2.11 13.82 7.84
CA TYR A 154 -2.33 12.40 8.13
C TYR A 154 -1.80 11.94 9.49
N GLY A 155 -1.28 12.85 10.32
CA GLY A 155 -0.71 12.51 11.62
C GLY A 155 0.63 11.78 11.51
N MET A 156 0.90 10.88 12.45
CA MET A 156 2.15 10.16 12.59
C MET A 156 2.58 9.48 11.27
N GLY A 157 3.83 9.62 10.83
CA GLY A 157 4.30 8.96 9.61
C GLY A 157 5.75 9.24 9.25
N GLU A 158 6.27 8.40 8.38
CA GLU A 158 7.60 8.53 7.78
C GLU A 158 7.67 9.73 6.82
N PRO A 159 8.83 10.39 6.71
CA PRO A 159 8.96 11.56 5.85
C PRO A 159 8.97 11.27 4.34
N GLY A 160 8.95 10.00 3.94
CA GLY A 160 8.90 9.61 2.52
C GLY A 160 7.55 9.87 1.85
N GLY A 161 6.47 9.93 2.62
CA GLY A 161 5.12 10.17 2.12
C GLY A 161 4.11 9.09 2.51
N VAL A 162 2.90 9.21 1.97
CA VAL A 162 1.78 8.29 2.22
C VAL A 162 1.26 7.68 0.91
N ILE A 163 0.80 6.44 1.01
CA ILE A 163 0.13 5.71 -0.07
C ILE A 163 -1.33 5.58 0.35
N ASN A 164 -2.24 6.12 -0.43
CA ASN A 164 -3.67 6.08 -0.15
C ASN A 164 -4.38 5.24 -1.20
N ILE A 165 -4.97 4.14 -0.78
CA ILE A 165 -5.76 3.24 -1.62
C ILE A 165 -7.20 3.72 -1.58
N ILE A 166 -7.74 4.08 -2.73
CA ILE A 166 -9.14 4.51 -2.85
C ILE A 166 -9.98 3.29 -3.16
N SER A 167 -11.02 3.08 -2.36
CA SER A 167 -11.93 1.95 -2.51
C SER A 167 -13.02 2.21 -3.53
N LYS A 168 -13.45 1.15 -4.21
CA LYS A 168 -14.64 1.15 -5.07
C LYS A 168 -15.88 1.49 -4.23
N LYS A 169 -16.73 2.41 -4.73
CA LYS A 169 -17.94 2.83 -4.04
C LYS A 169 -19.19 2.19 -4.66
N PRO A 170 -20.30 2.01 -3.90
CA PRO A 170 -21.62 1.68 -4.46
C PRO A 170 -22.10 2.71 -5.47
N GLU A 171 -22.74 2.26 -6.53
CA GLU A 171 -23.24 3.11 -7.62
C GLU A 171 -24.75 2.95 -7.79
N LEU A 172 -25.42 4.02 -8.26
CA LEU A 172 -26.87 4.00 -8.57
C LEU A 172 -27.17 3.39 -9.95
N VAL A 173 -26.14 2.94 -10.66
CA VAL A 173 -26.27 2.23 -11.94
C VAL A 173 -25.92 0.76 -11.70
N GLN A 174 -26.82 -0.14 -12.15
CA GLN A 174 -26.55 -1.57 -12.05
C GLN A 174 -25.37 -1.95 -12.93
N LYS A 175 -24.37 -2.59 -12.32
CA LYS A 175 -23.20 -3.16 -13.00
C LYS A 175 -22.83 -4.47 -12.35
N THR A 176 -22.44 -5.42 -13.15
CA THR A 176 -21.90 -6.71 -12.68
C THR A 176 -20.65 -7.04 -13.47
N HIS A 177 -19.58 -7.30 -12.78
CA HIS A 177 -18.33 -7.80 -13.36
C HIS A 177 -18.04 -9.18 -12.79
N ILE A 178 -17.84 -10.16 -13.67
CA ILE A 178 -17.43 -11.51 -13.30
C ILE A 178 -16.11 -11.80 -14.01
N GLU A 179 -15.13 -12.25 -13.28
CA GLU A 179 -13.81 -12.61 -13.81
C GLU A 179 -13.35 -13.96 -13.27
N GLY A 180 -12.73 -14.75 -14.15
CA GLY A 180 -11.97 -15.94 -13.78
C GLY A 180 -10.57 -15.87 -14.37
N TRP A 181 -9.57 -16.41 -13.68
CA TRP A 181 -8.20 -16.39 -14.16
C TRP A 181 -7.43 -17.66 -13.78
N GLY A 182 -6.42 -17.99 -14.58
CA GLY A 182 -5.48 -19.07 -14.34
C GLY A 182 -4.04 -18.61 -14.49
N SER A 183 -3.13 -19.23 -13.75
CA SER A 183 -1.71 -18.87 -13.68
C SER A 183 -0.79 -20.04 -14.01
N SER A 184 0.35 -19.74 -14.62
CA SER A 184 1.44 -20.71 -14.81
C SER A 184 2.01 -21.25 -13.49
N PHE A 185 1.69 -20.65 -12.35
CA PHE A 185 2.02 -21.15 -11.01
C PHE A 185 1.01 -22.17 -10.48
N LYS A 186 0.33 -22.89 -11.35
CA LYS A 186 -0.62 -23.96 -11.02
C LYS A 186 -1.70 -23.51 -10.05
N GLY A 187 -2.64 -22.79 -10.57
CA GLY A 187 -3.78 -22.30 -9.82
C GLY A 187 -4.45 -21.16 -10.55
N GLY A 188 -5.33 -20.49 -9.83
CA GLY A 188 -6.12 -19.41 -10.38
C GLY A 188 -7.11 -18.88 -9.35
N GLY A 189 -8.09 -18.17 -9.84
CA GLY A 189 -9.09 -17.55 -9.00
C GLY A 189 -10.28 -17.03 -9.77
N GLY A 190 -11.13 -16.34 -9.05
CA GLY A 190 -12.29 -15.67 -9.61
C GLY A 190 -12.77 -14.52 -8.75
N GLN A 191 -13.39 -13.56 -9.41
CA GLN A 191 -13.92 -12.36 -8.79
C GLN A 191 -15.37 -12.13 -9.25
N LEU A 192 -16.20 -11.67 -8.31
CA LEU A 192 -17.51 -11.12 -8.55
C LEU A 192 -17.54 -9.70 -7.97
N ASP A 193 -17.93 -8.71 -8.77
CA ASP A 193 -18.13 -7.32 -8.34
C ASP A 193 -19.47 -6.84 -8.86
N VAL A 194 -20.42 -6.64 -7.96
CA VAL A 194 -21.78 -6.25 -8.27
C VAL A 194 -22.12 -4.96 -7.56
N THR A 195 -22.66 -3.99 -8.26
CA THR A 195 -23.16 -2.74 -7.68
C THR A 195 -24.47 -2.33 -8.34
N GLY A 196 -25.31 -1.60 -7.62
CA GLY A 196 -26.56 -1.09 -8.15
C GLY A 196 -27.45 -0.41 -7.10
N PRO A 197 -28.58 0.17 -7.52
CA PRO A 197 -29.53 0.79 -6.62
C PRO A 197 -30.35 -0.25 -5.85
N LEU A 198 -30.73 0.10 -4.62
CA LEU A 198 -31.72 -0.62 -3.82
C LEU A 198 -33.03 0.21 -3.78
N GLY A 199 -33.93 -0.04 -4.72
CA GLY A 199 -35.16 0.74 -4.89
C GLY A 199 -34.88 2.15 -5.43
N THR A 200 -35.76 3.11 -5.10
CA THR A 200 -35.72 4.50 -5.60
C THR A 200 -35.29 5.53 -4.55
N SER A 201 -34.84 5.08 -3.37
CA SER A 201 -34.55 5.95 -2.22
C SER A 201 -33.15 6.58 -2.22
N GLY A 202 -32.37 6.42 -3.29
CA GLY A 202 -30.96 6.84 -3.33
C GLY A 202 -30.01 5.88 -2.61
N LEU A 203 -30.47 4.72 -2.15
CA LEU A 203 -29.63 3.70 -1.55
C LEU A 203 -29.00 2.82 -2.65
N ALA A 204 -27.69 2.66 -2.58
CA ALA A 204 -26.91 1.79 -3.47
C ALA A 204 -26.13 0.76 -2.66
N TYR A 205 -25.85 -0.38 -3.28
CA TYR A 205 -25.00 -1.43 -2.72
C TYR A 205 -23.84 -1.74 -3.64
N ARG A 206 -22.77 -2.28 -3.07
CA ARG A 206 -21.70 -2.99 -3.79
C ARG A 206 -21.27 -4.21 -3.00
N MET A 207 -20.99 -5.30 -3.71
CA MET A 207 -20.46 -6.53 -3.16
C MET A 207 -19.28 -6.97 -4.04
N VAL A 208 -18.10 -7.04 -3.45
CA VAL A 208 -16.92 -7.63 -4.09
C VAL A 208 -16.58 -8.93 -3.37
N VAL A 209 -16.48 -10.03 -4.12
CA VAL A 209 -16.01 -11.33 -3.64
C VAL A 209 -14.88 -11.77 -4.55
N ASP A 210 -13.76 -12.15 -3.97
CA ASP A 210 -12.59 -12.63 -4.71
C ASP A 210 -11.99 -13.82 -3.99
N HIS A 211 -11.56 -14.80 -4.75
CA HIS A 211 -10.78 -15.93 -4.25
C HIS A 211 -9.66 -16.23 -5.22
N ASP A 212 -8.45 -16.35 -4.70
CA ASP A 212 -7.31 -16.84 -5.45
C ASP A 212 -6.53 -17.92 -4.68
N GLU A 213 -6.04 -18.92 -5.41
CA GLU A 213 -5.16 -19.94 -4.88
C GLU A 213 -4.17 -20.39 -5.95
N THR A 214 -2.88 -20.30 -5.65
CA THR A 214 -1.79 -20.75 -6.53
C THR A 214 -0.74 -21.51 -5.72
N ASP A 215 -0.01 -22.42 -6.38
CA ASP A 215 1.23 -22.91 -5.80
C ASP A 215 2.22 -21.74 -5.66
N TYR A 216 3.05 -21.80 -4.63
CA TYR A 216 4.16 -20.86 -4.52
C TYR A 216 5.21 -21.21 -5.59
N TRP A 217 5.76 -20.22 -6.25
CA TRP A 217 6.69 -20.42 -7.36
C TRP A 217 8.00 -21.10 -6.96
N ARG A 218 8.40 -21.04 -5.68
CA ARG A 218 9.53 -21.81 -5.16
C ARG A 218 9.09 -23.22 -4.79
N ASN A 219 10.06 -24.09 -4.51
CA ASN A 219 9.90 -25.55 -4.45
C ASN A 219 8.80 -26.11 -3.55
N PHE A 220 8.21 -25.34 -2.63
CA PHE A 220 7.03 -25.72 -1.87
C PHE A 220 6.29 -24.53 -1.27
N GLY A 221 5.01 -24.72 -0.95
CA GLY A 221 4.12 -23.73 -0.36
C GLY A 221 2.95 -23.37 -1.26
N ARG A 222 2.02 -22.62 -0.73
CA ARG A 222 0.81 -22.12 -1.41
C ARG A 222 0.54 -20.69 -1.01
N ASN A 223 0.07 -19.89 -1.96
CA ASN A 223 -0.62 -18.62 -1.72
C ASN A 223 -2.11 -18.86 -1.85
N ARG A 224 -2.89 -18.40 -0.87
CA ARG A 224 -4.34 -18.39 -0.92
C ARG A 224 -4.85 -17.12 -0.27
N GLN A 225 -5.81 -16.49 -0.91
CA GLN A 225 -6.48 -15.30 -0.40
C GLN A 225 -7.96 -15.37 -0.74
N THR A 226 -8.81 -15.00 0.20
CA THR A 226 -10.26 -14.84 -0.02
C THR A 226 -10.65 -13.50 0.55
N THR A 227 -11.30 -12.67 -0.25
CA THR A 227 -11.77 -11.33 0.14
C THR A 227 -13.28 -11.24 -0.07
N VAL A 228 -13.98 -10.69 0.93
CA VAL A 228 -15.42 -10.38 0.85
C VAL A 228 -15.60 -8.94 1.33
N ALA A 229 -16.13 -8.07 0.45
CA ALA A 229 -16.23 -6.65 0.71
C ALA A 229 -17.62 -6.08 0.35
N PRO A 230 -18.63 -6.23 1.23
CA PRO A 230 -19.92 -5.56 1.09
C PRO A 230 -19.84 -4.09 1.49
N SER A 231 -20.56 -3.24 0.77
CA SER A 231 -20.74 -1.85 1.13
C SER A 231 -22.12 -1.32 0.73
N LEU A 232 -22.59 -0.34 1.49
CA LEU A 232 -23.83 0.38 1.24
C LEU A 232 -23.51 1.87 1.20
N MET A 233 -24.20 2.59 0.34
CA MET A 233 -24.11 4.05 0.26
C MET A 233 -25.49 4.63 0.01
N TRP A 234 -25.88 5.57 0.84
CA TRP A 234 -27.10 6.34 0.66
C TRP A 234 -26.75 7.73 0.14
N TYR A 235 -27.33 8.08 -1.00
CA TYR A 235 -27.21 9.37 -1.66
C TYR A 235 -28.48 10.19 -1.39
N GLY A 236 -28.45 11.00 -0.33
CA GLY A 236 -29.50 11.98 -0.04
C GLY A 236 -29.21 13.31 -0.73
N GLU A 237 -30.09 14.29 -0.56
CA GLU A 237 -30.00 15.62 -1.17
C GLU A 237 -28.73 16.37 -0.72
N ASP A 238 -28.53 16.51 0.59
CA ASP A 238 -27.38 17.20 1.18
C ASP A 238 -26.43 16.27 1.93
N THR A 239 -26.75 14.99 2.03
CA THR A 239 -26.04 14.05 2.88
C THR A 239 -25.79 12.75 2.16
N THR A 240 -24.53 12.26 2.22
CA THR A 240 -24.21 10.90 1.83
C THR A 240 -23.77 10.12 3.05
N VAL A 241 -24.21 8.86 3.16
CA VAL A 241 -23.79 7.94 4.23
C VAL A 241 -23.25 6.68 3.58
N ARG A 242 -22.02 6.32 3.92
CA ARG A 242 -21.37 5.08 3.47
C ARG A 242 -21.07 4.19 4.66
N VAL A 243 -21.35 2.90 4.51
CA VAL A 243 -20.90 1.83 5.42
C VAL A 243 -20.22 0.77 4.57
N ALA A 244 -18.98 0.45 4.86
CA ALA A 244 -18.20 -0.56 4.17
C ALA A 244 -17.58 -1.52 5.17
N TYR A 245 -17.61 -2.80 4.83
CA TYR A 245 -16.89 -3.86 5.53
C TYR A 245 -16.02 -4.61 4.54
N GLU A 246 -14.84 -4.99 4.94
CA GLU A 246 -13.97 -5.89 4.18
C GLU A 246 -13.39 -6.94 5.12
N HIS A 247 -13.52 -8.18 4.73
CA HIS A 247 -12.89 -9.34 5.37
C HIS A 247 -11.97 -10.02 4.38
N MET A 248 -10.76 -10.36 4.84
CA MET A 248 -9.80 -11.13 4.05
C MET A 248 -9.19 -12.23 4.91
N GLU A 249 -9.21 -13.47 4.40
CA GLU A 249 -8.41 -14.56 4.91
C GLU A 249 -7.22 -14.82 3.98
N TYR A 250 -6.05 -15.10 4.54
CA TYR A 250 -4.87 -15.38 3.73
C TYR A 250 -3.97 -16.48 4.31
N LEU A 251 -3.34 -17.20 3.40
CA LEU A 251 -2.22 -18.11 3.64
C LEU A 251 -1.09 -17.74 2.67
N THR A 252 0.12 -17.53 3.17
CA THR A 252 1.29 -17.28 2.34
C THR A 252 2.51 -17.97 2.91
N PRO A 253 3.44 -18.47 2.08
CA PRO A 253 4.72 -18.98 2.55
C PRO A 253 5.50 -17.88 3.29
N PHE A 254 6.07 -18.23 4.44
CA PHE A 254 7.01 -17.35 5.13
C PHE A 254 8.41 -17.61 4.59
N ASP A 255 8.74 -16.97 3.46
CA ASP A 255 9.99 -17.19 2.74
C ASP A 255 10.97 -16.05 2.95
N ARG A 256 12.10 -16.34 3.60
CA ARG A 256 13.15 -15.34 3.82
C ARG A 256 14.11 -15.18 2.63
N GLY A 257 13.87 -15.89 1.52
CA GLY A 257 14.61 -15.78 0.28
C GLY A 257 15.91 -16.58 0.27
N THR A 258 17.01 -15.92 -0.14
CA THR A 258 18.35 -16.52 -0.27
C THR A 258 19.35 -15.87 0.69
N LEU A 259 20.62 -16.30 0.58
CA LEU A 259 21.73 -15.87 1.42
C LEU A 259 22.78 -15.13 0.56
N ILE A 260 23.55 -14.27 1.19
CA ILE A 260 24.79 -13.71 0.61
C ILE A 260 25.97 -14.58 1.00
N ASP A 261 26.74 -15.00 0.03
CA ASP A 261 28.04 -15.61 0.24
C ASP A 261 29.04 -14.55 0.72
N PRO A 262 29.53 -14.63 1.96
CA PRO A 262 30.45 -13.64 2.51
C PRO A 262 31.80 -13.56 1.77
N LYS A 263 32.17 -14.57 0.98
CA LYS A 263 33.41 -14.57 0.19
C LYS A 263 33.28 -13.71 -1.05
N THR A 264 32.11 -13.68 -1.67
CA THR A 264 31.87 -13.00 -2.96
C THR A 264 31.05 -11.72 -2.81
N GLY A 265 30.32 -11.56 -1.69
CA GLY A 265 29.33 -10.49 -1.49
C GLY A 265 28.12 -10.63 -2.40
N LYS A 266 27.93 -11.77 -3.04
CA LYS A 266 26.83 -12.09 -3.99
C LYS A 266 25.88 -13.13 -3.39
N PRO A 267 24.65 -13.24 -3.89
CA PRO A 267 23.76 -14.34 -3.54
C PRO A 267 24.43 -15.69 -3.82
N VAL A 268 24.20 -16.68 -2.95
CA VAL A 268 24.74 -18.04 -3.12
C VAL A 268 24.27 -18.65 -4.45
N ASN A 269 25.15 -19.38 -5.10
CA ASN A 269 24.85 -20.01 -6.38
C ASN A 269 24.05 -21.30 -6.21
N THR A 270 22.73 -21.15 -6.06
CA THR A 270 21.77 -22.24 -5.96
C THR A 270 20.59 -21.96 -6.91
N PRO A 271 19.81 -22.97 -7.33
CA PRO A 271 18.58 -22.76 -8.08
C PRO A 271 17.70 -21.71 -7.37
N ARG A 272 17.14 -20.76 -8.12
CA ARG A 272 16.36 -19.64 -7.54
C ARG A 272 15.06 -20.09 -6.85
N ASP A 273 14.52 -21.23 -7.25
CA ASP A 273 13.34 -21.87 -6.66
C ASP A 273 13.64 -22.63 -5.36
N ARG A 274 14.93 -22.83 -5.03
CA ARG A 274 15.35 -23.55 -3.83
C ARG A 274 15.13 -22.71 -2.57
N ARG A 275 14.32 -23.19 -1.64
CA ARG A 275 14.15 -22.63 -0.31
C ARG A 275 15.15 -23.23 0.68
N PHE A 276 15.51 -22.47 1.72
CA PHE A 276 16.44 -22.89 2.79
C PHE A 276 15.73 -23.11 4.12
N ASP A 277 14.44 -23.14 4.13
CA ASP A 277 13.55 -23.33 5.26
C ASP A 277 12.84 -24.70 5.20
N GLU A 278 11.71 -24.86 5.86
CA GLU A 278 10.93 -26.08 5.92
C GLU A 278 9.52 -25.88 5.33
N SER A 279 8.85 -26.94 4.94
CA SER A 279 7.51 -26.90 4.34
C SER A 279 6.44 -26.30 5.24
N TYR A 280 6.65 -26.25 6.55
CA TYR A 280 5.74 -25.61 7.51
C TYR A 280 5.90 -24.07 7.59
N ASN A 281 6.89 -23.50 6.91
CA ASN A 281 7.09 -22.04 6.88
C ASN A 281 5.91 -21.37 6.18
N ALA A 282 5.00 -20.84 6.95
CA ALA A 282 3.82 -20.16 6.47
C ALA A 282 3.33 -19.10 7.46
N THR A 283 2.67 -18.09 6.96
CA THR A 283 1.85 -17.15 7.71
C THR A 283 0.39 -17.36 7.33
N ARG A 284 -0.45 -17.48 8.31
CA ARG A 284 -1.92 -17.54 8.17
C ARG A 284 -2.52 -16.40 8.95
N GLY A 285 -3.48 -15.72 8.39
CA GLY A 285 -4.13 -14.62 9.06
C GLY A 285 -5.47 -14.26 8.47
N ASP A 286 -6.14 -13.39 9.20
CA ASP A 286 -7.37 -12.73 8.79
C ASP A 286 -7.29 -11.22 9.07
N GLN A 287 -7.94 -10.45 8.23
CA GLN A 287 -8.03 -9.01 8.31
C GLN A 287 -9.49 -8.60 8.24
N ASP A 288 -9.87 -7.64 9.07
CA ASP A 288 -11.18 -6.99 9.03
C ASP A 288 -11.02 -5.49 8.96
N SER A 289 -11.85 -4.84 8.18
CA SER A 289 -11.96 -3.39 8.11
C SER A 289 -13.43 -2.99 8.09
N VAL A 290 -13.81 -2.08 8.98
CA VAL A 290 -15.13 -1.42 8.97
C VAL A 290 -14.89 0.07 8.80
N THR A 291 -15.58 0.69 7.86
CA THR A 291 -15.57 2.15 7.68
C THR A 291 -16.99 2.67 7.58
N MET A 292 -17.28 3.69 8.38
CA MET A 292 -18.53 4.45 8.35
C MET A 292 -18.18 5.90 8.05
N GLN A 293 -18.80 6.47 7.02
CA GLN A 293 -18.57 7.86 6.61
C GLN A 293 -19.90 8.57 6.41
N VAL A 294 -19.99 9.77 6.94
CA VAL A 294 -21.12 10.68 6.74
C VAL A 294 -20.55 11.99 6.20
N ASP A 295 -20.92 12.33 4.99
CA ASP A 295 -20.62 13.60 4.36
C ASP A 295 -21.89 14.42 4.28
N ARG A 296 -21.86 15.69 4.73
CA ARG A 296 -23.00 16.59 4.68
C ARG A 296 -22.62 17.97 4.14
N ASN A 297 -23.31 18.41 3.13
CA ASN A 297 -23.32 19.78 2.68
C ASN A 297 -24.16 20.59 3.67
N LEU A 298 -23.53 21.46 4.45
CA LEU A 298 -24.24 22.32 5.41
C LEU A 298 -24.92 23.49 4.67
N ASN A 299 -24.33 23.91 3.57
CA ASN A 299 -24.80 24.86 2.58
C ASN A 299 -23.88 24.81 1.36
N ASP A 300 -24.08 25.69 0.38
CA ASP A 300 -23.30 25.73 -0.89
C ASP A 300 -21.78 25.95 -0.69
N ARG A 301 -21.35 26.42 0.49
CA ARG A 301 -19.96 26.79 0.79
C ARG A 301 -19.30 25.90 1.84
N TRP A 302 -20.06 25.18 2.64
CA TRP A 302 -19.55 24.40 3.77
C TRP A 302 -19.98 22.96 3.70
N LYS A 303 -18.99 22.07 3.81
CA LYS A 303 -19.20 20.62 3.89
C LYS A 303 -18.54 20.07 5.15
N SER A 304 -19.26 19.22 5.89
CA SER A 304 -18.70 18.45 7.01
C SER A 304 -18.54 16.98 6.61
N SER A 305 -17.53 16.31 7.16
CA SER A 305 -17.33 14.87 6.99
C SER A 305 -16.95 14.25 8.33
N LEU A 306 -17.65 13.18 8.70
CA LEU A 306 -17.32 12.35 9.86
C LEU A 306 -17.00 10.95 9.36
N THR A 307 -15.81 10.44 9.71
CA THR A 307 -15.38 9.09 9.40
C THR A 307 -15.03 8.35 10.69
N TYR A 308 -15.59 7.16 10.87
CA TYR A 308 -15.15 6.17 11.84
C TYR A 308 -14.58 4.98 11.12
N SER A 309 -13.42 4.48 11.54
CA SER A 309 -12.82 3.26 11.00
C SER A 309 -12.31 2.36 12.12
N TYR A 310 -12.55 1.07 11.97
CA TYR A 310 -11.97 0.01 12.76
C TYR A 310 -11.25 -0.95 11.83
N ASN A 311 -9.97 -1.21 12.11
CA ASN A 311 -9.15 -2.16 11.38
C ASN A 311 -8.59 -3.20 12.34
N ARG A 312 -8.57 -4.46 11.94
CA ARG A 312 -7.94 -5.55 12.68
C ARG A 312 -7.15 -6.44 11.72
N ASN A 313 -5.95 -6.82 12.12
CA ASN A 313 -5.15 -7.85 11.47
C ASN A 313 -4.73 -8.87 12.51
N ARG A 314 -5.02 -10.16 12.30
CA ARG A 314 -4.64 -11.26 13.17
C ARG A 314 -3.86 -12.29 12.38
N TYR A 315 -2.77 -12.82 12.93
CA TYR A 315 -1.96 -13.82 12.25
C TYR A 315 -1.21 -14.73 13.21
N SER A 316 -0.78 -15.85 12.65
CA SER A 316 0.24 -16.74 13.24
C SER A 316 1.22 -17.13 12.15
N ASP A 317 2.48 -17.28 12.51
CA ASP A 317 3.55 -17.71 11.61
C ASP A 317 4.39 -18.85 12.19
N ASN A 318 4.99 -19.63 11.28
CA ASN A 318 6.02 -20.61 11.58
C ASN A 318 7.19 -20.42 10.63
N GLN A 319 8.41 -20.59 11.13
CA GLN A 319 9.61 -20.43 10.34
C GLN A 319 10.77 -21.29 10.82
N ALA A 320 11.46 -21.96 9.90
CA ALA A 320 12.83 -22.44 10.06
C ALA A 320 13.76 -21.28 9.69
N ARG A 321 14.22 -20.56 10.71
CA ARG A 321 15.00 -19.32 10.56
C ARG A 321 16.47 -19.62 10.37
N ALA A 322 17.10 -19.06 9.31
CA ALA A 322 18.55 -19.04 9.16
C ALA A 322 19.21 -18.22 10.30
N MET A 323 20.19 -18.81 10.96
CA MET A 323 20.91 -18.23 12.08
C MET A 323 22.36 -17.90 11.72
N SER A 324 23.04 -18.79 11.00
CA SER A 324 24.39 -18.58 10.49
C SER A 324 24.66 -19.44 9.27
N TYR A 325 25.56 -18.99 8.41
CA TYR A 325 25.99 -19.69 7.20
C TYR A 325 27.49 -19.85 7.15
N ASN A 326 27.98 -21.06 6.92
CA ASN A 326 29.39 -21.35 6.73
C ASN A 326 29.69 -21.52 5.22
N ALA A 327 30.28 -20.50 4.62
CA ALA A 327 30.60 -20.48 3.20
C ALA A 327 31.70 -21.46 2.77
N ASN A 328 32.44 -22.07 3.71
CA ASN A 328 33.46 -23.10 3.38
C ASN A 328 32.82 -24.47 3.17
N THR A 329 31.74 -24.75 3.87
CA THR A 329 31.09 -26.06 3.87
C THR A 329 29.71 -26.06 3.20
N GLY A 330 29.14 -24.89 2.92
CA GLY A 330 27.76 -24.77 2.44
C GLY A 330 26.69 -25.04 3.50
N ILE A 331 27.09 -25.17 4.77
CA ILE A 331 26.20 -25.56 5.87
C ILE A 331 25.53 -24.34 6.50
N LEU A 332 24.20 -24.42 6.60
CA LEU A 332 23.35 -23.45 7.25
C LEU A 332 22.90 -23.96 8.61
N THR A 333 23.07 -23.14 9.64
CA THR A 333 22.48 -23.36 10.96
C THR A 333 21.10 -22.72 10.98
N ARG A 334 20.05 -23.47 11.42
CA ARG A 334 18.66 -23.03 11.46
C ARG A 334 18.07 -23.19 12.84
N ARG A 335 17.07 -22.38 13.16
CA ARG A 335 16.26 -22.50 14.39
C ARG A 335 14.78 -22.45 14.05
N ALA A 336 13.98 -23.32 14.66
CA ALA A 336 12.53 -23.28 14.53
C ALA A 336 11.95 -22.17 15.43
N ASP A 337 11.39 -21.14 14.81
CA ASP A 337 10.74 -20.02 15.48
C ASP A 337 9.27 -19.97 15.02
N ALA A 338 8.39 -19.39 15.85
CA ALA A 338 7.02 -19.12 15.49
C ALA A 338 6.47 -17.93 16.27
N THR A 339 5.38 -17.37 15.79
CA THR A 339 4.56 -16.39 16.50
C THR A 339 3.12 -16.92 16.52
N ALA A 340 2.50 -17.00 17.68
CA ALA A 340 1.10 -17.37 17.81
C ALA A 340 0.34 -16.24 18.52
N ASP A 341 -0.96 -16.11 18.17
CA ASP A 341 -1.85 -15.07 18.69
C ASP A 341 -1.28 -13.66 18.56
N ALA A 342 -0.83 -13.33 17.34
CA ALA A 342 -0.45 -11.96 17.01
C ALA A 342 -1.64 -11.23 16.40
N HIS A 343 -1.93 -10.02 16.92
CA HIS A 343 -2.96 -9.16 16.37
C HIS A 343 -2.59 -7.68 16.51
N SER A 344 -3.07 -6.91 15.57
CA SER A 344 -3.04 -5.45 15.60
C SER A 344 -4.44 -4.94 15.32
N GLN A 345 -4.83 -3.85 15.98
CA GLN A 345 -6.10 -3.18 15.76
C GLN A 345 -5.92 -1.67 15.85
N ALA A 346 -6.66 -0.94 15.02
CA ALA A 346 -6.73 0.51 15.03
C ALA A 346 -8.18 0.97 15.07
N GLN A 347 -8.47 1.98 15.89
CA GLN A 347 -9.73 2.70 15.90
C GLN A 347 -9.45 4.16 15.58
N ILE A 348 -10.13 4.70 14.58
CA ILE A 348 -9.87 6.03 14.07
C ILE A 348 -11.19 6.78 13.93
N VAL A 349 -11.23 8.00 14.44
CA VAL A 349 -12.32 8.96 14.24
C VAL A 349 -11.74 10.20 13.60
N GLN A 350 -12.31 10.63 12.50
CA GLN A 350 -11.93 11.85 11.81
C GLN A 350 -13.16 12.73 11.60
N LEU A 351 -13.06 13.99 12.01
CA LEU A 351 -14.07 15.00 11.74
C LEU A 351 -13.41 16.13 10.96
N THR A 352 -13.96 16.49 9.80
CA THR A 352 -13.49 17.62 9.03
C THR A 352 -14.62 18.57 8.68
N LEU A 353 -14.28 19.85 8.56
CA LEU A 353 -15.12 20.90 8.07
C LEU A 353 -14.38 21.63 6.94
N ASN A 354 -14.94 21.59 5.75
CA ASN A 354 -14.41 22.24 4.56
C ASN A 354 -15.26 23.46 4.25
N GLY A 355 -14.62 24.59 3.97
CA GLY A 355 -15.29 25.84 3.64
C GLY A 355 -14.67 26.50 2.42
N ASP A 356 -15.53 27.05 1.56
CA ASP A 356 -15.13 27.88 0.42
C ASP A 356 -15.65 29.30 0.66
N VAL A 357 -14.76 30.23 0.99
CA VAL A 357 -15.11 31.57 1.46
C VAL A 357 -14.41 32.64 0.63
N ASP A 358 -15.20 33.54 0.05
CA ASP A 358 -14.67 34.72 -0.65
C ASP A 358 -14.52 35.90 0.28
N TRP A 359 -13.33 36.45 0.39
CA TRP A 359 -13.06 37.70 1.08
C TRP A 359 -12.58 38.73 0.08
N GLY A 360 -13.50 39.54 -0.41
CA GLY A 360 -13.26 40.46 -1.50
C GLY A 360 -12.96 39.74 -2.82
N ARG A 361 -11.71 39.83 -3.29
CA ARG A 361 -11.24 39.12 -4.51
C ARG A 361 -10.42 37.86 -4.20
N ILE A 362 -10.23 37.58 -2.94
CA ILE A 362 -9.43 36.46 -2.46
C ILE A 362 -10.38 35.32 -2.09
N ASN A 363 -10.13 34.12 -2.63
CA ASN A 363 -10.86 32.92 -2.27
C ASN A 363 -10.04 32.12 -1.25
N HIS A 364 -10.67 31.66 -0.20
CA HIS A 364 -10.14 30.84 0.87
C HIS A 364 -10.78 29.47 0.84
N GLN A 365 -10.00 28.41 0.65
CA GLN A 365 -10.44 27.02 0.81
C GLN A 365 -9.93 26.49 2.14
N LEU A 366 -10.81 26.56 3.14
CA LEU A 366 -10.52 26.20 4.52
C LEU A 366 -10.75 24.71 4.77
N LEU A 367 -9.84 24.08 5.49
CA LEU A 367 -9.99 22.74 6.06
C LEU A 367 -9.70 22.83 7.56
N LEU A 368 -10.69 22.52 8.37
CA LEU A 368 -10.55 22.36 9.83
C LEU A 368 -10.81 20.90 10.17
N GLY A 369 -10.07 20.33 11.12
CA GLY A 369 -10.30 18.97 11.48
C GLY A 369 -9.85 18.56 12.87
N PHE A 370 -10.42 17.44 13.29
CA PHE A 370 -10.06 16.71 14.49
C PHE A 370 -9.88 15.24 14.14
N ASP A 371 -8.76 14.64 14.58
CA ASP A 371 -8.49 13.22 14.46
C ASP A 371 -8.27 12.62 15.85
N TYR A 372 -8.82 11.42 16.07
CA TYR A 372 -8.48 10.51 17.15
C TYR A 372 -8.06 9.16 16.57
N GLU A 373 -6.93 8.62 17.03
CA GLU A 373 -6.39 7.34 16.59
C GLU A 373 -5.92 6.55 17.81
N ALA A 374 -6.33 5.28 17.90
CA ALA A 374 -5.90 4.36 18.95
C ALA A 374 -5.39 3.06 18.29
N ASP A 375 -4.09 2.86 18.30
CA ASP A 375 -3.42 1.69 17.77
C ASP A 375 -3.00 0.75 18.89
N ARG A 376 -3.25 -0.55 18.69
CA ARG A 376 -2.93 -1.62 19.64
C ARG A 376 -2.28 -2.77 18.90
N THR A 377 -1.04 -3.09 19.21
CA THR A 377 -0.35 -4.27 18.70
C THR A 377 -0.03 -5.23 19.84
N PHE A 378 -0.37 -6.50 19.64
CA PHE A 378 -0.09 -7.57 20.57
C PHE A 378 0.49 -8.79 19.86
N ARG A 379 1.52 -9.40 20.46
CA ARG A 379 2.07 -10.69 20.04
C ARG A 379 2.17 -11.59 21.28
N GLY A 380 1.26 -12.57 21.37
CA GLY A 380 1.10 -13.40 22.53
C GLY A 380 2.28 -14.36 22.72
N ASP A 381 2.31 -15.46 21.98
CA ASP A 381 3.35 -16.47 22.15
C ASP A 381 4.48 -16.28 21.15
N MET A 382 5.65 -15.97 21.68
CA MET A 382 6.91 -15.95 20.92
C MET A 382 7.59 -17.32 21.10
N ILE A 383 7.40 -18.19 20.13
CA ILE A 383 7.92 -19.57 20.14
C ILE A 383 9.34 -19.55 19.58
N ARG A 384 10.29 -20.10 20.32
CA ARG A 384 11.70 -20.20 19.95
C ARG A 384 12.23 -21.55 20.35
N ALA A 385 12.83 -22.30 19.43
CA ALA A 385 13.54 -23.52 19.82
C ALA A 385 14.72 -23.17 20.73
N THR A 386 14.96 -23.98 21.73
CA THR A 386 16.05 -23.79 22.70
C THR A 386 17.43 -23.93 22.07
N LYS A 387 17.54 -24.70 20.99
CA LYS A 387 18.78 -24.93 20.24
C LYS A 387 18.60 -24.66 18.77
N SER A 388 19.65 -24.13 18.14
CA SER A 388 19.79 -24.10 16.69
C SER A 388 20.32 -25.45 16.20
N THR A 389 19.87 -25.88 15.01
CA THR A 389 20.30 -27.13 14.39
C THR A 389 21.21 -26.81 13.21
N SER A 390 22.42 -27.31 13.20
CA SER A 390 23.36 -27.26 12.08
C SER A 390 23.21 -28.51 11.21
N GLY A 391 23.70 -28.44 9.98
CA GLY A 391 23.75 -29.59 9.05
C GLY A 391 22.87 -29.47 7.82
N PHE A 392 22.13 -28.37 7.64
CA PHE A 392 21.41 -28.13 6.40
C PHE A 392 22.38 -27.67 5.30
N ASP A 393 22.67 -28.55 4.36
CA ASP A 393 23.51 -28.26 3.18
C ASP A 393 22.64 -27.52 2.16
N ILE A 394 23.00 -26.27 1.83
CA ILE A 394 22.23 -25.46 0.86
C ILE A 394 22.38 -25.99 -0.58
N TYR A 395 23.41 -26.76 -0.87
CA TYR A 395 23.66 -27.34 -2.19
C TYR A 395 22.96 -28.69 -2.38
N ASN A 396 22.84 -29.48 -1.28
CA ASN A 396 22.17 -30.79 -1.26
C ASN A 396 21.14 -30.84 -0.09
N PRO A 397 20.05 -30.06 -0.17
CA PRO A 397 19.13 -29.89 0.94
C PRO A 397 18.33 -31.15 1.27
N VAL A 398 18.28 -31.50 2.56
CA VAL A 398 17.38 -32.50 3.09
C VAL A 398 16.36 -31.80 3.97
N TYR A 399 15.12 -31.75 3.53
CA TYR A 399 14.00 -31.14 4.24
C TYR A 399 13.38 -32.07 5.29
N GLY A 400 12.59 -31.50 6.21
CA GLY A 400 11.90 -32.27 7.27
C GLY A 400 12.81 -32.64 8.47
N GLN A 401 14.07 -32.18 8.49
CA GLN A 401 15.00 -32.49 9.58
C GLN A 401 14.90 -31.51 10.76
N LEU A 402 14.24 -30.36 10.59
CA LEU A 402 14.02 -29.38 11.64
C LEU A 402 12.53 -29.29 11.93
N PRO A 403 12.00 -30.00 12.95
CA PRO A 403 10.59 -29.92 13.31
C PRO A 403 10.22 -28.54 13.85
N ALA A 404 8.96 -28.15 13.69
CA ALA A 404 8.42 -26.92 14.28
C ALA A 404 8.57 -26.95 15.81
N SER A 405 8.88 -25.81 16.40
CA SER A 405 9.01 -25.65 17.85
C SER A 405 7.66 -25.33 18.48
N THR A 406 7.46 -25.80 19.70
CA THR A 406 6.31 -25.43 20.58
C THR A 406 6.80 -24.69 21.84
N ASN A 407 8.09 -24.44 21.96
CA ASN A 407 8.69 -23.84 23.16
C ASN A 407 8.41 -22.33 23.21
N VAL A 408 7.46 -21.93 24.07
CA VAL A 408 7.11 -20.53 24.31
C VAL A 408 8.18 -19.87 25.18
N LEU A 409 8.84 -18.83 24.68
CA LEU A 409 9.82 -18.06 25.41
C LEU A 409 9.13 -16.92 26.17
N ALA A 410 8.87 -17.12 27.46
CA ALA A 410 8.12 -16.20 28.31
C ALA A 410 8.68 -14.78 28.30
N ALA A 411 10.01 -14.61 28.34
CA ALA A 411 10.66 -13.30 28.34
C ALA A 411 10.49 -12.50 27.05
N GLU A 412 10.18 -13.15 25.94
CA GLU A 412 9.93 -12.53 24.63
C GLU A 412 8.45 -12.43 24.26
N SER A 413 7.57 -13.10 25.02
CA SER A 413 6.12 -13.16 24.78
C SER A 413 5.40 -11.93 25.31
N ASP A 414 4.09 -11.84 25.01
CA ASP A 414 3.21 -10.72 25.41
C ASP A 414 3.77 -9.36 25.03
N GLN A 415 4.37 -9.27 23.82
CA GLN A 415 4.83 -7.98 23.29
C GLN A 415 3.61 -7.09 23.02
N ARG A 416 3.62 -5.89 23.61
CA ARG A 416 2.57 -4.89 23.44
C ARG A 416 3.17 -3.58 22.96
N GLU A 417 2.42 -2.92 22.08
CA GLU A 417 2.68 -1.56 21.65
C GLU A 417 1.32 -0.86 21.49
N ASN A 418 1.10 0.19 22.27
CA ASN A 418 -0.11 0.99 22.26
C ASN A 418 0.27 2.43 21.93
N ILE A 419 -0.46 3.04 21.01
CA ILE A 419 -0.33 4.45 20.67
C ILE A 419 -1.75 5.04 20.66
N ASP A 420 -1.94 6.13 21.42
CA ASP A 420 -3.15 6.93 21.41
C ASP A 420 -2.79 8.34 20.94
N SER A 421 -3.44 8.84 19.88
CA SER A 421 -3.21 10.17 19.33
C SER A 421 -4.50 10.97 19.26
N LYS A 422 -4.41 12.27 19.58
CA LYS A 422 -5.47 13.25 19.42
C LYS A 422 -4.90 14.48 18.75
N ALA A 423 -5.57 14.96 17.72
CA ALA A 423 -5.07 16.11 16.99
C ALA A 423 -6.15 17.06 16.54
N PHE A 424 -5.78 18.35 16.51
CA PHE A 424 -6.52 19.40 15.81
C PHE A 424 -5.66 19.95 14.69
N PHE A 425 -6.25 20.21 13.54
CA PHE A 425 -5.54 20.78 12.42
C PHE A 425 -6.39 21.78 11.65
N MET A 426 -5.69 22.70 11.00
CA MET A 426 -6.29 23.67 10.10
C MET A 426 -5.39 23.89 8.89
N GLN A 427 -6.00 24.10 7.74
CA GLN A 427 -5.32 24.45 6.50
C GLN A 427 -6.15 25.49 5.76
N ASP A 428 -5.48 26.40 5.10
CA ASP A 428 -6.09 27.36 4.18
C ASP A 428 -5.32 27.36 2.86
N ALA A 429 -6.05 27.12 1.77
CA ALA A 429 -5.54 27.32 0.42
C ALA A 429 -6.12 28.64 -0.12
N ILE A 430 -5.28 29.67 -0.15
CA ILE A 430 -5.65 31.04 -0.44
C ILE A 430 -5.36 31.34 -1.91
N ARG A 431 -6.38 31.50 -2.72
CA ARG A 431 -6.28 31.93 -4.12
C ARG A 431 -6.29 33.45 -4.19
N LEU A 432 -5.10 34.05 -4.33
CA LEU A 432 -4.92 35.49 -4.40
C LEU A 432 -5.44 36.09 -5.72
N ASN A 433 -5.29 35.33 -6.81
CA ASN A 433 -5.75 35.64 -8.15
C ASN A 433 -5.62 34.39 -9.05
N ASP A 434 -5.87 34.50 -10.35
CA ASP A 434 -5.84 33.38 -11.30
C ASP A 434 -4.47 32.68 -11.42
N ARG A 435 -3.39 33.31 -10.93
CA ARG A 435 -2.02 32.79 -11.05
C ARG A 435 -1.41 32.35 -9.73
N TRP A 436 -1.74 33.00 -8.61
CA TRP A 436 -1.09 32.76 -7.34
C TRP A 436 -2.02 32.12 -6.33
N GLN A 437 -1.60 30.98 -5.83
CA GLN A 437 -2.22 30.30 -4.69
C GLN A 437 -1.17 30.08 -3.60
N LEU A 438 -1.53 30.39 -2.36
CA LEU A 438 -0.76 30.09 -1.16
C LEU A 438 -1.46 28.97 -0.40
N LEU A 439 -0.68 28.12 0.25
CA LEU A 439 -1.20 27.10 1.16
C LEU A 439 -0.48 27.22 2.48
N GLY A 440 -1.23 27.28 3.57
CA GLY A 440 -0.71 27.25 4.93
C GLY A 440 -1.51 26.29 5.80
N GLY A 441 -0.84 25.52 6.63
CA GLY A 441 -1.51 24.58 7.53
C GLY A 441 -0.69 24.32 8.79
N LEU A 442 -1.40 24.06 9.88
CA LEU A 442 -0.85 23.68 11.18
C LEU A 442 -1.66 22.53 11.77
N ARG A 443 -0.97 21.58 12.37
CA ARG A 443 -1.55 20.50 13.17
C ARG A 443 -0.91 20.50 14.54
N TYR A 444 -1.71 20.42 15.59
CA TYR A 444 -1.28 20.12 16.95
C TYR A 444 -1.69 18.70 17.28
N ASP A 445 -0.71 17.87 17.61
CA ASP A 445 -0.89 16.47 17.95
C ASP A 445 -0.40 16.21 19.37
N THR A 446 -1.17 15.45 20.15
CA THR A 446 -0.75 14.87 21.42
C THR A 446 -0.90 13.36 21.34
N PHE A 447 0.14 12.63 21.71
CA PHE A 447 0.13 11.18 21.63
C PHE A 447 0.81 10.55 22.84
N ASP A 448 0.19 9.47 23.31
CA ASP A 448 0.67 8.61 24.38
C ASP A 448 1.19 7.32 23.78
N THR A 449 2.37 6.86 24.21
CA THR A 449 2.98 5.62 23.74
C THR A 449 3.30 4.72 24.91
N MET A 450 2.94 3.44 24.81
CA MET A 450 3.32 2.42 25.76
C MET A 450 3.80 1.17 25.01
N SER A 451 4.95 0.64 25.38
CA SER A 451 5.42 -0.65 24.86
C SER A 451 6.18 -1.46 25.91
N GLY A 452 6.19 -2.77 25.71
CA GLY A 452 6.90 -3.69 26.60
C GLY A 452 6.70 -5.14 26.19
N LYS A 453 7.25 -6.07 26.96
CA LYS A 453 7.15 -7.52 26.75
C LYS A 453 7.40 -8.32 28.01
N GLY A 454 7.15 -9.61 27.93
CA GLY A 454 7.54 -10.62 28.92
C GLY A 454 6.40 -11.12 29.80
N ARG A 455 6.64 -12.28 30.40
CA ARG A 455 5.80 -12.91 31.44
C ARG A 455 6.63 -13.14 32.68
N PRO A 456 6.56 -12.25 33.70
CA PRO A 456 5.65 -11.10 33.84
C PRO A 456 5.97 -9.96 32.85
N PHE A 457 4.95 -9.19 32.49
CA PHE A 457 5.09 -8.04 31.56
C PHE A 457 5.96 -6.93 32.16
N VAL A 458 6.90 -6.42 31.35
CA VAL A 458 7.78 -5.30 31.71
C VAL A 458 7.59 -4.17 30.71
N THR A 459 7.08 -3.03 31.16
CA THR A 459 7.01 -1.81 30.36
C THR A 459 8.41 -1.28 30.08
N ARG A 460 8.66 -0.91 28.82
CA ARG A 460 9.93 -0.35 28.33
C ARG A 460 9.79 1.09 27.85
N THR A 461 8.69 1.40 27.18
CA THR A 461 8.33 2.76 26.79
C THR A 461 7.01 3.10 27.49
N ASP A 462 6.93 4.28 28.07
CA ASP A 462 5.71 4.90 28.61
C ASP A 462 5.93 6.41 28.59
N SER A 463 5.39 7.08 27.56
CA SER A 463 5.72 8.48 27.30
C SER A 463 4.57 9.21 26.61
N THR A 464 4.41 10.48 26.99
CA THR A 464 3.47 11.42 26.34
C THR A 464 4.27 12.50 25.63
N TYR A 465 3.95 12.78 24.39
CA TYR A 465 4.53 13.86 23.60
C TYR A 465 3.47 14.70 22.93
N SER A 466 3.81 15.98 22.68
CA SER A 466 3.01 16.88 21.88
C SER A 466 3.86 17.51 20.78
N ARG A 467 3.26 17.76 19.63
CA ARG A 467 3.95 18.37 18.49
C ARG A 467 3.04 19.29 17.69
N VAL A 468 3.60 20.44 17.31
CA VAL A 468 3.03 21.29 16.26
C VAL A 468 3.73 20.94 14.94
N VAL A 469 2.94 20.68 13.90
CA VAL A 469 3.44 20.25 12.56
C VAL A 469 2.96 21.28 11.52
N PRO A 470 3.85 22.12 10.99
CA PRO A 470 3.53 23.07 9.95
C PRO A 470 3.59 22.44 8.53
N ARG A 471 2.85 23.06 7.62
CA ARG A 471 2.93 22.89 6.18
C ARG A 471 2.72 24.25 5.52
N ALA A 472 3.53 24.57 4.51
CA ALA A 472 3.36 25.78 3.72
C ALA A 472 3.68 25.50 2.26
N GLY A 473 3.04 26.20 1.35
CA GLY A 473 3.29 26.05 -0.07
C GLY A 473 2.83 27.25 -0.88
N VAL A 474 3.37 27.36 -2.06
CA VAL A 474 2.97 28.33 -3.06
C VAL A 474 2.86 27.65 -4.41
N VAL A 475 1.82 27.99 -5.16
CA VAL A 475 1.60 27.55 -6.54
C VAL A 475 1.50 28.79 -7.42
N TYR A 476 2.23 28.77 -8.51
CA TYR A 476 2.16 29.78 -9.55
C TYR A 476 1.71 29.14 -10.87
N SER A 477 0.51 29.46 -11.32
CA SER A 477 -0.05 28.98 -12.58
C SER A 477 0.62 29.72 -13.74
N LEU A 478 1.46 29.01 -14.50
CA LEU A 478 2.07 29.52 -15.73
C LEU A 478 1.04 29.67 -16.83
N THR A 479 0.19 28.66 -16.98
CA THR A 479 -0.95 28.57 -17.90
C THR A 479 -2.10 27.86 -17.19
N SER A 480 -3.24 27.70 -17.84
CA SER A 480 -4.35 26.86 -17.33
C SER A 480 -3.98 25.35 -17.23
N TYR A 481 -2.87 24.94 -17.83
CA TYR A 481 -2.42 23.55 -17.95
C TYR A 481 -1.07 23.28 -17.28
N SER A 482 -0.45 24.28 -16.66
CA SER A 482 0.87 24.12 -16.05
C SER A 482 1.07 25.07 -14.88
N SER A 483 1.77 24.57 -13.86
CA SER A 483 2.11 25.32 -12.65
C SER A 483 3.53 25.05 -12.18
N LEU A 484 4.10 26.01 -11.47
CA LEU A 484 5.28 25.88 -10.63
C LEU A 484 4.82 25.86 -9.18
N TYR A 485 5.55 25.15 -8.35
CA TYR A 485 5.28 25.16 -6.92
C TYR A 485 6.56 25.10 -6.09
N ALA A 486 6.44 25.56 -4.85
CA ALA A 486 7.43 25.34 -3.81
C ALA A 486 6.70 25.03 -2.51
N SER A 487 7.27 24.16 -1.67
CA SER A 487 6.66 23.79 -0.40
C SER A 487 7.68 23.47 0.68
N TYR A 488 7.20 23.63 1.93
CA TYR A 488 7.80 23.17 3.16
C TYR A 488 6.80 22.29 3.89
N SER A 489 7.24 21.13 4.37
CA SER A 489 6.40 20.21 5.15
C SER A 489 7.21 19.46 6.21
N GLU A 490 6.54 19.13 7.30
CA GLU A 490 7.11 18.33 8.38
C GLU A 490 6.35 17.01 8.59
N SER A 491 7.05 16.04 9.20
CA SER A 491 6.47 14.81 9.73
C SER A 491 7.04 14.50 11.10
N PHE A 492 6.30 13.67 11.84
CA PHE A 492 6.77 13.07 13.07
C PHE A 492 6.30 11.62 13.14
N LYS A 493 7.09 10.79 13.83
CA LYS A 493 6.74 9.40 14.12
C LYS A 493 7.16 9.07 15.54
N PRO A 494 6.27 8.51 16.39
CA PRO A 494 6.65 8.04 17.72
C PRO A 494 7.77 7.02 17.66
N ASN A 495 8.74 7.14 18.55
CA ASN A 495 9.72 6.11 18.81
C ASN A 495 9.21 5.23 19.95
N THR A 496 9.07 3.93 19.68
CA THR A 496 8.71 2.91 20.67
C THR A 496 9.75 1.80 20.65
N SER A 497 10.06 1.22 21.80
CA SER A 497 10.99 0.09 21.89
C SER A 497 10.59 -0.87 23.01
N ILE A 498 10.53 -2.15 22.67
CA ILE A 498 10.44 -3.25 23.65
C ILE A 498 11.80 -3.65 24.24
N ALA A 499 12.88 -3.01 23.81
CA ALA A 499 14.22 -3.17 24.33
C ALA A 499 14.55 -2.13 25.42
N THR A 500 15.66 -2.29 26.13
CA THR A 500 16.14 -1.30 27.08
C THR A 500 16.60 -0.03 26.37
N GLN A 501 16.41 1.13 27.00
CA GLN A 501 16.78 2.45 26.47
C GLN A 501 17.69 3.17 27.44
N ILE A 502 18.57 4.02 26.91
CA ILE A 502 19.43 4.88 27.74
C ILE A 502 18.66 6.10 28.22
N ASP A 503 17.90 6.74 27.32
CA ASP A 503 17.21 8.01 27.53
C ASP A 503 15.74 7.91 27.13
N SER A 504 14.97 9.00 27.32
CA SER A 504 13.66 9.15 26.71
C SER A 504 13.78 9.02 25.19
N LEU A 505 12.72 8.48 24.57
CA LEU A 505 12.66 8.32 23.10
C LEU A 505 11.80 9.44 22.49
N PRO A 506 12.33 10.64 22.25
CA PRO A 506 11.60 11.67 21.53
C PRO A 506 11.23 11.15 20.14
N PRO A 507 10.11 11.62 19.57
CA PRO A 507 9.66 11.18 18.25
C PRO A 507 10.71 11.50 17.18
N GLU A 508 10.76 10.66 16.16
CA GLU A 508 11.47 10.99 14.93
C GLU A 508 10.81 12.20 14.28
N LEU A 509 11.61 13.11 13.75
CA LEU A 509 11.16 14.34 13.10
C LEU A 509 11.67 14.38 11.66
N GLY A 510 10.77 14.60 10.71
CA GLY A 510 11.10 14.81 9.31
C GLY A 510 10.79 16.24 8.88
N ARG A 511 11.63 16.82 8.05
CA ARG A 511 11.35 18.09 7.36
C ARG A 511 11.75 18.01 5.90
N SER A 512 10.99 18.65 5.04
CA SER A 512 11.25 18.65 3.60
C SER A 512 11.08 20.03 2.99
N TYR A 513 11.96 20.32 2.05
CA TYR A 513 11.82 21.39 1.07
C TYR A 513 11.63 20.75 -0.30
N GLU A 514 10.67 21.23 -1.07
CA GLU A 514 10.38 20.71 -2.40
C GLU A 514 10.06 21.88 -3.34
N ILE A 515 10.58 21.81 -4.56
CA ILE A 515 10.21 22.69 -5.66
C ILE A 515 9.90 21.83 -6.89
N GLY A 516 8.95 22.25 -7.69
CA GLY A 516 8.60 21.46 -8.86
C GLY A 516 7.75 22.19 -9.88
N THR A 517 7.47 21.48 -10.95
CA THR A 517 6.54 21.90 -11.99
C THR A 517 5.56 20.77 -12.29
N LYS A 518 4.34 21.15 -12.59
CA LYS A 518 3.27 20.24 -12.98
C LYS A 518 2.65 20.70 -14.28
N TRP A 519 2.15 19.75 -15.04
CA TRP A 519 1.35 20.00 -16.22
C TRP A 519 0.22 18.98 -16.35
N ASP A 520 -0.88 19.42 -16.94
CA ASP A 520 -2.08 18.63 -17.21
C ASP A 520 -2.62 19.06 -18.58
N LEU A 521 -2.04 18.49 -19.63
CA LEU A 521 -2.37 18.83 -21.01
C LEU A 521 -3.68 18.15 -21.39
N PRO A 522 -4.70 18.90 -21.86
CA PRO A 522 -6.01 18.36 -22.17
C PRO A 522 -5.97 17.15 -23.11
N ASN A 523 -6.58 16.05 -22.68
CA ASN A 523 -6.65 14.77 -23.42
C ASN A 523 -5.27 14.26 -23.87
N ARG A 524 -4.22 14.56 -23.11
CA ARG A 524 -2.85 14.14 -23.43
C ARG A 524 -2.15 13.58 -22.19
N ILE A 525 -1.32 14.36 -21.56
CA ILE A 525 -0.41 13.89 -20.51
C ILE A 525 -0.53 14.78 -19.29
N THR A 526 -0.70 14.18 -18.15
CA THR A 526 -0.44 14.75 -16.84
C THR A 526 0.96 14.35 -16.39
N GLY A 527 1.70 15.26 -15.78
CA GLY A 527 3.01 14.95 -15.27
C GLY A 527 3.51 15.94 -14.24
N ASN A 528 4.58 15.56 -13.57
CA ASN A 528 5.28 16.44 -12.65
C ASN A 528 6.79 16.17 -12.66
N VAL A 529 7.57 17.22 -12.36
CA VAL A 529 8.97 17.13 -11.97
C VAL A 529 9.10 17.75 -10.59
N ALA A 530 9.75 17.05 -9.67
CA ALA A 530 10.01 17.51 -8.31
C ALA A 530 11.50 17.40 -7.96
N LEU A 531 12.04 18.43 -7.32
CA LEU A 531 13.33 18.42 -6.64
C LEU A 531 13.04 18.48 -5.14
N PHE A 532 13.60 17.55 -4.38
CA PHE A 532 13.33 17.44 -2.95
C PHE A 532 14.60 17.31 -2.10
N ASP A 533 14.51 17.79 -0.87
CA ASP A 533 15.50 17.64 0.18
C ASP A 533 14.79 17.33 1.49
N ILE A 534 14.99 16.13 2.02
CA ILE A 534 14.33 15.62 3.23
C ILE A 534 15.40 15.28 4.29
N GLU A 535 15.23 15.80 5.49
CA GLU A 535 16.04 15.44 6.64
C GLU A 535 15.18 14.77 7.72
N LYS A 536 15.63 13.64 8.27
CA LYS A 536 15.03 12.91 9.39
C LYS A 536 15.98 12.92 10.58
N GLN A 537 15.48 13.26 11.76
CA GLN A 537 16.23 13.35 13.02
C GLN A 537 15.62 12.45 14.08
N ASN A 538 16.34 12.25 15.21
CA ASN A 538 15.94 11.40 16.33
C ASN A 538 15.74 9.93 15.92
N VAL A 539 16.48 9.47 14.92
CA VAL A 539 16.44 8.06 14.52
C VAL A 539 17.07 7.21 15.61
N MET A 540 16.41 6.11 15.99
CA MET A 540 16.95 5.17 16.95
C MET A 540 18.23 4.53 16.43
N VAL A 541 19.31 4.59 17.22
CA VAL A 541 20.57 3.93 16.93
C VAL A 541 20.89 2.92 18.02
N LYS A 542 21.40 1.77 17.62
CA LYS A 542 21.85 0.71 18.53
C LYS A 542 23.18 1.15 19.18
N VAL A 543 23.26 1.08 20.48
CA VAL A 543 24.48 1.37 21.27
C VAL A 543 25.17 0.09 21.73
N ASP A 544 24.34 -0.93 22.09
CA ASP A 544 24.77 -2.27 22.49
C ASP A 544 23.61 -3.25 22.25
N ASP A 545 23.83 -4.55 22.45
CA ASP A 545 22.77 -5.53 22.36
C ASP A 545 21.61 -5.18 23.31
N ASN A 546 20.43 -4.93 22.74
CA ASN A 546 19.22 -4.49 23.45
C ASN A 546 19.30 -3.10 24.11
N LEU A 547 20.24 -2.22 23.70
CA LEU A 547 20.37 -0.86 24.21
C LEU A 547 20.31 0.14 23.06
N TYR A 548 19.39 1.09 23.13
CA TYR A 548 19.12 2.05 22.07
C TYR A 548 19.08 3.50 22.61
N ARG A 549 19.39 4.45 21.75
CA ARG A 549 19.21 5.89 21.97
C ARG A 549 18.75 6.58 20.69
N THR A 550 18.17 7.77 20.82
CA THR A 550 17.75 8.61 19.68
C THR A 550 18.82 9.65 19.34
N ALA A 551 19.73 9.31 18.45
CA ALA A 551 20.82 10.19 18.05
C ALA A 551 21.05 10.23 16.53
N GLY A 552 20.37 9.35 15.78
CA GLY A 552 20.57 9.20 14.33
C GLY A 552 19.97 10.33 13.52
N LYS A 553 20.61 10.63 12.37
CA LYS A 553 20.08 11.51 11.34
C LYS A 553 20.23 10.87 9.98
N VAL A 554 19.26 11.08 9.13
CA VAL A 554 19.23 10.63 7.72
C VAL A 554 18.83 11.78 6.84
N ARG A 555 19.47 11.93 5.68
CA ARG A 555 19.10 12.91 4.65
C ARG A 555 18.86 12.20 3.33
N SER A 556 17.82 12.60 2.62
CA SER A 556 17.50 12.13 1.29
C SER A 556 17.25 13.31 0.36
N GLN A 557 17.95 13.34 -0.76
CA GLN A 557 17.84 14.38 -1.79
C GLN A 557 17.64 13.74 -3.14
N GLY A 558 16.91 14.42 -4.04
CA GLY A 558 16.72 13.85 -5.35
C GLY A 558 15.88 14.64 -6.31
N VAL A 559 15.68 14.04 -7.47
CA VAL A 559 14.78 14.52 -8.52
C VAL A 559 13.86 13.38 -8.95
N GLU A 560 12.61 13.70 -9.17
CA GLU A 560 11.59 12.77 -9.65
C GLU A 560 10.88 13.35 -10.88
N LEU A 561 10.52 12.46 -11.80
CA LEU A 561 9.67 12.72 -12.97
C LEU A 561 8.61 11.65 -13.00
N ASP A 562 7.35 12.05 -13.12
CA ASP A 562 6.22 11.14 -13.33
C ASP A 562 5.35 11.64 -14.49
N LEU A 563 4.89 10.71 -15.32
CA LEU A 563 4.10 10.95 -16.52
C LEU A 563 2.97 9.92 -16.60
N ALA A 564 1.76 10.34 -16.92
CA ALA A 564 0.62 9.45 -17.20
C ALA A 564 -0.34 10.11 -18.18
N GLY A 565 -0.90 9.31 -19.11
CA GLY A 565 -1.88 9.82 -20.08
C GLY A 565 -1.72 9.25 -21.48
N SER A 566 -2.11 10.01 -22.49
CA SER A 566 -2.14 9.59 -23.89
C SER A 566 -1.19 10.41 -24.75
N LEU A 567 -0.29 9.72 -25.46
CA LEU A 567 0.59 10.34 -26.45
C LEU A 567 -0.18 10.66 -27.74
N THR A 568 -1.05 9.75 -28.14
CA THR A 568 -1.99 9.88 -29.25
C THR A 568 -3.38 9.45 -28.80
N ASP A 569 -4.36 9.50 -29.65
CA ASP A 569 -5.72 9.04 -29.32
C ASP A 569 -5.78 7.53 -29.03
N THR A 570 -4.77 6.76 -29.46
CA THR A 570 -4.72 5.30 -29.32
C THR A 570 -3.51 4.79 -28.54
N LEU A 571 -2.49 5.63 -28.28
CA LEU A 571 -1.29 5.25 -27.56
C LEU A 571 -1.23 5.96 -26.20
N SER A 572 -1.33 5.20 -25.13
CA SER A 572 -1.24 5.67 -23.76
C SER A 572 0.09 5.26 -23.10
N LEU A 573 0.51 6.01 -22.10
CA LEU A 573 1.70 5.72 -21.31
C LEU A 573 1.47 5.98 -19.83
N ILE A 574 2.21 5.24 -18.99
CA ILE A 574 2.57 5.63 -17.64
C ILE A 574 4.07 5.39 -17.46
N GLY A 575 4.78 6.35 -16.90
CA GLY A 575 6.22 6.25 -16.74
C GLY A 575 6.76 7.14 -15.65
N SER A 576 7.93 6.77 -15.14
CA SER A 576 8.57 7.49 -14.07
C SER A 576 10.09 7.37 -14.13
N TYR A 577 10.76 8.36 -13.55
CA TYR A 577 12.18 8.32 -13.24
C TYR A 577 12.43 8.99 -11.90
N ALA A 578 13.33 8.42 -11.09
CA ALA A 578 13.84 9.07 -9.91
C ALA A 578 15.35 8.89 -9.75
N TYR A 579 16.00 9.96 -9.33
CA TYR A 579 17.30 9.91 -8.67
C TYR A 579 17.11 10.24 -7.19
N THR A 580 17.58 9.34 -6.30
CA THR A 580 17.45 9.45 -4.85
C THR A 580 18.78 9.16 -4.17
N ASP A 581 19.38 10.11 -3.46
CA ASP A 581 20.56 9.88 -2.63
C ASP A 581 20.19 9.98 -1.15
N ALA A 582 19.85 8.82 -0.56
CA ALA A 582 19.48 8.69 0.84
C ALA A 582 20.65 8.15 1.67
N ARG A 583 21.10 8.91 2.67
CA ARG A 583 22.25 8.60 3.50
C ARG A 583 22.06 8.89 4.97
N VAL A 584 22.71 8.10 5.79
CA VAL A 584 22.88 8.37 7.21
C VAL A 584 23.88 9.52 7.36
N THR A 585 23.47 10.62 8.00
CA THR A 585 24.31 11.81 8.23
C THR A 585 24.85 11.89 9.64
N ALA A 586 24.22 11.17 10.60
CA ALA A 586 24.73 10.99 11.95
C ALA A 586 24.34 9.60 12.49
N ASP A 587 25.33 8.81 12.89
CA ASP A 587 25.20 7.50 13.54
C ASP A 587 26.58 7.07 13.99
N PRO A 588 26.79 6.44 15.17
CA PRO A 588 28.09 6.03 15.64
C PRO A 588 28.89 5.13 14.69
N GLU A 589 28.19 4.26 13.92
CA GLU A 589 28.81 3.24 13.09
C GLU A 589 28.56 3.44 11.59
N ASN A 590 27.45 4.10 11.24
CA ASN A 590 26.93 4.10 9.87
C ASN A 590 26.95 5.47 9.18
N THR A 591 27.54 6.50 9.77
CA THR A 591 27.66 7.83 9.16
C THR A 591 28.26 7.75 7.75
N GLY A 592 27.62 8.40 6.78
CA GLY A 592 28.01 8.43 5.36
C GLY A 592 27.47 7.24 4.54
N LYS A 593 26.97 6.17 5.19
CA LYS A 593 26.44 4.99 4.51
C LYS A 593 25.08 5.25 3.89
N ARG A 594 24.75 4.49 2.85
CA ARG A 594 23.46 4.55 2.17
C ARG A 594 22.37 3.85 2.95
N MET A 595 21.16 4.34 2.84
CA MET A 595 19.99 3.65 3.36
C MET A 595 19.81 2.30 2.64
N PRO A 596 19.54 1.21 3.40
CA PRO A 596 19.32 -0.12 2.82
C PRO A 596 18.11 -0.13 1.87
N ASN A 597 18.19 -0.94 0.82
CA ASN A 597 17.15 -1.13 -0.19
C ASN A 597 16.74 0.14 -0.96
N ALA A 598 17.28 1.30 -0.64
CA ALA A 598 17.04 2.54 -1.36
C ALA A 598 17.92 2.61 -2.63
N ALA A 599 17.29 2.55 -3.79
CA ALA A 599 17.98 2.66 -5.08
C ALA A 599 18.29 4.12 -5.42
N ARG A 600 19.47 4.39 -6.01
CA ARG A 600 19.78 5.72 -6.54
C ARG A 600 18.97 6.09 -7.76
N HIS A 601 18.79 5.14 -8.65
CA HIS A 601 18.02 5.34 -9.87
C HIS A 601 16.91 4.31 -9.93
N THR A 602 15.71 4.77 -10.13
CA THR A 602 14.57 3.95 -10.56
C THR A 602 13.99 4.57 -11.81
N ALA A 603 13.61 3.72 -12.76
CA ALA A 603 12.92 4.15 -13.97
C ALA A 603 11.86 3.13 -14.34
N SER A 604 10.75 3.58 -14.86
CA SER A 604 9.73 2.70 -15.43
C SER A 604 9.05 3.37 -16.61
N LEU A 605 8.63 2.56 -17.56
CA LEU A 605 7.80 2.99 -18.67
C LEU A 605 6.88 1.83 -19.05
N PHE A 606 5.60 2.10 -19.19
CA PHE A 606 4.62 1.17 -19.71
C PHE A 606 3.80 1.88 -20.80
N LEU A 607 3.74 1.28 -21.98
CA LEU A 607 3.02 1.78 -23.15
C LEU A 607 1.86 0.83 -23.47
N THR A 608 0.72 1.39 -23.80
CA THR A 608 -0.46 0.64 -24.22
C THR A 608 -1.00 1.21 -25.51
N GLN A 609 -1.10 0.37 -26.53
CA GLN A 609 -1.72 0.68 -27.82
C GLN A 609 -3.13 0.10 -27.85
N ASP A 610 -4.08 0.94 -28.14
CA ASP A 610 -5.44 0.58 -28.51
C ASP A 610 -5.50 0.47 -30.02
N PHE A 611 -5.81 -0.72 -30.53
CA PHE A 611 -5.94 -1.00 -31.97
C PHE A 611 -7.40 -0.86 -32.42
N GLY A 612 -8.32 -0.71 -31.46
CA GLY A 612 -9.76 -0.65 -31.74
C GLY A 612 -10.26 -1.93 -32.40
N ASN A 613 -11.24 -1.75 -33.27
CA ASN A 613 -11.84 -2.87 -34.02
C ASN A 613 -10.86 -3.42 -35.06
N ILE A 614 -10.52 -4.71 -34.94
CA ILE A 614 -9.58 -5.41 -35.86
C ILE A 614 -10.31 -6.30 -36.90
N GLY A 615 -11.66 -6.34 -36.85
CA GLY A 615 -12.48 -6.99 -37.85
C GLY A 615 -12.58 -8.52 -37.73
N LEU A 616 -12.20 -9.12 -36.60
CA LEU A 616 -12.40 -10.56 -36.35
C LEU A 616 -13.86 -10.86 -35.97
N ALA A 617 -14.52 -9.91 -35.30
CA ALA A 617 -15.94 -9.98 -34.97
C ALA A 617 -16.56 -8.56 -34.99
N ALA A 618 -17.87 -8.47 -35.11
CA ALA A 618 -18.56 -7.18 -35.10
C ALA A 618 -18.40 -6.51 -33.70
N GLY A 619 -17.81 -5.30 -33.69
CA GLY A 619 -17.62 -4.52 -32.47
C GLY A 619 -16.48 -5.05 -31.56
N ASP A 620 -15.58 -5.87 -32.09
CA ASP A 620 -14.42 -6.31 -31.35
C ASP A 620 -13.45 -5.15 -31.05
N ASP A 621 -12.58 -5.34 -30.07
CA ASP A 621 -11.57 -4.38 -29.66
C ASP A 621 -10.31 -5.11 -29.20
N LEU A 622 -9.15 -4.69 -29.69
CA LEU A 622 -7.84 -5.22 -29.33
C LEU A 622 -6.99 -4.14 -28.66
N ARG A 623 -6.47 -4.45 -27.50
CA ARG A 623 -5.45 -3.64 -26.81
C ARG A 623 -4.24 -4.48 -26.48
N ALA A 624 -3.07 -3.88 -26.56
CA ALA A 624 -1.83 -4.54 -26.15
C ALA A 624 -0.89 -3.52 -25.52
N GLY A 625 -0.11 -3.97 -24.56
CA GLY A 625 0.85 -3.10 -23.91
C GLY A 625 2.07 -3.86 -23.41
N ALA A 626 3.16 -3.11 -23.25
CA ALA A 626 4.39 -3.61 -22.68
C ALA A 626 5.14 -2.49 -21.96
N GLY A 627 5.94 -2.90 -20.99
CA GLY A 627 6.76 -1.95 -20.26
C GLY A 627 7.89 -2.62 -19.50
N ALA A 628 8.75 -1.79 -18.93
CA ALA A 628 9.87 -2.25 -18.12
C ALA A 628 10.09 -1.33 -16.93
N ARG A 629 10.64 -1.91 -15.86
CA ARG A 629 11.13 -1.21 -14.68
C ARG A 629 12.60 -1.54 -14.44
N TYR A 630 13.39 -0.50 -14.27
CA TYR A 630 14.78 -0.54 -13.86
C TYR A 630 14.93 -0.09 -12.40
N VAL A 631 15.72 -0.81 -11.61
CA VAL A 631 16.12 -0.45 -10.25
C VAL A 631 17.62 -0.61 -10.14
N SER A 632 18.34 0.46 -9.81
CA SER A 632 19.80 0.44 -9.72
C SER A 632 20.31 -0.34 -8.51
N ARG A 633 21.62 -0.62 -8.49
CA ARG A 633 22.33 -1.24 -7.37
C ARG A 633 22.09 -0.49 -6.07
N ARG A 634 21.82 -1.21 -4.97
CA ARG A 634 21.48 -0.67 -3.66
C ARG A 634 22.13 -1.43 -2.52
N ALA A 635 22.36 -0.77 -1.38
CA ALA A 635 22.89 -1.39 -0.17
C ALA A 635 21.91 -2.45 0.35
N GLY A 636 22.43 -3.59 0.77
CA GLY A 636 21.64 -4.70 1.29
C GLY A 636 21.40 -4.65 2.80
N ASP A 637 22.26 -3.93 3.52
CA ASP A 637 22.15 -3.74 4.97
C ASP A 637 22.60 -2.33 5.39
N ALA A 638 22.35 -1.95 6.65
CA ALA A 638 22.68 -0.64 7.18
C ALA A 638 24.19 -0.37 7.20
N ALA A 639 24.99 -1.38 7.40
CA ALA A 639 26.45 -1.31 7.40
C ALA A 639 27.06 -1.26 5.99
N ASN A 640 26.25 -1.43 4.93
CA ASN A 640 26.65 -1.52 3.53
C ASN A 640 27.70 -2.62 3.28
N THR A 641 27.58 -3.73 3.99
CA THR A 641 28.53 -4.86 3.89
C THR A 641 28.40 -5.62 2.57
N PHE A 642 27.22 -5.59 1.95
CA PHE A 642 26.96 -6.16 0.65
C PHE A 642 25.96 -5.28 -0.14
N TYR A 643 25.85 -5.56 -1.43
CA TYR A 643 24.96 -4.84 -2.32
C TYR A 643 24.09 -5.80 -3.12
N LEU A 644 22.84 -5.42 -3.35
CA LEU A 644 21.96 -6.06 -4.32
C LEU A 644 22.24 -5.43 -5.69
N ASP A 645 22.46 -6.27 -6.69
CA ASP A 645 22.72 -5.82 -8.06
C ASP A 645 21.48 -5.10 -8.63
N ASP A 646 21.70 -4.30 -9.65
CA ASP A 646 20.64 -3.68 -10.44
C ASP A 646 19.87 -4.73 -11.25
N TYR A 647 18.65 -4.38 -11.63
CA TYR A 647 17.82 -5.22 -12.46
C TYR A 647 16.85 -4.43 -13.34
N THR A 648 16.48 -5.06 -14.46
CA THR A 648 15.36 -4.62 -15.31
C THR A 648 14.39 -5.77 -15.48
N VAL A 649 13.12 -5.53 -15.16
CA VAL A 649 12.01 -6.48 -15.35
C VAL A 649 11.04 -5.89 -16.35
N ALA A 650 10.61 -6.68 -17.32
CA ALA A 650 9.64 -6.27 -18.34
C ALA A 650 8.37 -7.11 -18.24
N ASP A 651 7.24 -6.46 -18.45
CA ASP A 651 5.90 -7.07 -18.47
C ASP A 651 5.22 -6.73 -19.80
N ALA A 652 4.28 -7.58 -20.22
CA ALA A 652 3.45 -7.33 -21.39
C ALA A 652 2.05 -7.90 -21.22
N PHE A 653 1.08 -7.33 -21.93
CA PHE A 653 -0.27 -7.90 -22.02
C PHE A 653 -0.86 -7.75 -23.42
N VAL A 654 -1.84 -8.62 -23.70
CA VAL A 654 -2.76 -8.51 -24.84
C VAL A 654 -4.18 -8.74 -24.31
N ALA A 655 -5.09 -7.86 -24.61
CA ALA A 655 -6.50 -7.96 -24.26
C ALA A 655 -7.37 -7.87 -25.51
N TYR A 656 -8.24 -8.84 -25.68
CA TYR A 656 -9.22 -8.89 -26.75
C TYR A 656 -10.63 -8.91 -26.16
N SER A 657 -11.48 -8.01 -26.57
CA SER A 657 -12.86 -7.96 -26.12
C SER A 657 -13.84 -7.89 -27.27
N LEU A 658 -15.00 -8.45 -27.05
CA LEU A 658 -16.10 -8.40 -28.03
C LEU A 658 -17.46 -8.33 -27.34
N PRO A 659 -18.45 -7.66 -27.95
CA PRO A 659 -19.83 -7.73 -27.52
C PRO A 659 -20.42 -9.09 -27.93
N LEU A 660 -21.00 -9.81 -26.98
CA LEU A 660 -21.67 -11.08 -27.20
C LEU A 660 -23.04 -11.04 -26.51
N ASN A 661 -24.13 -11.05 -27.31
CA ASN A 661 -25.51 -11.00 -26.82
C ASN A 661 -25.79 -9.83 -25.85
N GLY A 662 -25.21 -8.66 -26.11
CA GLY A 662 -25.38 -7.46 -25.28
C GLY A 662 -24.40 -7.36 -24.10
N TYR A 663 -23.54 -8.35 -23.88
CA TYR A 663 -22.51 -8.36 -22.85
C TYR A 663 -21.13 -8.08 -23.44
N LYS A 664 -20.25 -7.43 -22.68
CA LYS A 664 -18.85 -7.26 -23.08
C LYS A 664 -18.03 -8.41 -22.48
N VAL A 665 -17.50 -9.27 -23.35
CA VAL A 665 -16.60 -10.37 -22.96
C VAL A 665 -15.18 -9.97 -23.30
N LYS A 666 -14.27 -10.10 -22.33
CA LYS A 666 -12.83 -9.77 -22.48
C LYS A 666 -11.96 -10.96 -22.11
N TRP A 667 -11.00 -11.29 -22.95
CA TRP A 667 -9.88 -12.17 -22.64
C TRP A 667 -8.60 -11.35 -22.57
N GLN A 668 -7.79 -11.61 -21.54
CA GLN A 668 -6.54 -10.89 -21.36
C GLN A 668 -5.45 -11.86 -20.96
N LEU A 669 -4.34 -11.82 -21.68
CA LEU A 669 -3.11 -12.55 -21.37
C LEU A 669 -2.08 -11.56 -20.86
N ASN A 670 -1.62 -11.77 -19.61
CA ASN A 670 -0.52 -11.02 -19.03
C ASN A 670 0.71 -11.91 -18.88
N VAL A 671 1.87 -11.40 -19.24
CA VAL A 671 3.17 -12.03 -19.00
C VAL A 671 4.00 -11.10 -18.13
N LYS A 672 4.19 -11.46 -16.87
CA LYS A 672 5.04 -10.75 -15.91
C LYS A 672 6.45 -11.32 -15.95
N ASN A 673 7.47 -10.49 -15.78
CA ASN A 673 8.87 -10.84 -15.94
C ASN A 673 9.13 -11.59 -17.26
N LEU A 674 8.79 -10.95 -18.38
CA LEU A 674 8.77 -11.51 -19.73
C LEU A 674 10.06 -12.25 -20.11
N PHE A 675 11.22 -11.72 -19.70
CA PHE A 675 12.54 -12.27 -20.03
C PHE A 675 13.09 -13.24 -18.95
N ASP A 676 12.26 -13.59 -17.95
CA ASP A 676 12.61 -14.53 -16.89
C ASP A 676 13.87 -14.12 -16.10
N GLN A 677 14.04 -12.80 -15.89
CA GLN A 677 15.19 -12.25 -15.18
C GLN A 677 15.20 -12.70 -13.72
N THR A 678 16.36 -13.16 -13.23
CA THR A 678 16.58 -13.38 -11.79
C THR A 678 16.98 -12.06 -11.16
N TYR A 679 16.29 -11.65 -10.12
CA TYR A 679 16.54 -10.39 -9.42
C TYR A 679 16.23 -10.50 -7.92
N TYR A 680 16.73 -9.52 -7.14
CA TYR A 680 16.62 -9.51 -5.70
C TYR A 680 16.02 -8.18 -5.26
N PRO A 681 14.71 -8.09 -5.02
CA PRO A 681 14.02 -6.81 -4.80
C PRO A 681 14.43 -6.12 -3.50
N SER A 682 14.71 -6.88 -2.44
CA SER A 682 15.07 -6.33 -1.14
C SER A 682 15.85 -7.30 -0.26
N SER A 683 16.37 -6.81 0.86
CA SER A 683 17.00 -7.65 1.87
C SER A 683 16.73 -7.12 3.27
N GLY A 684 16.73 -8.01 4.26
CA GLY A 684 16.74 -7.66 5.68
C GLY A 684 18.16 -7.74 6.29
N ASN A 685 18.99 -8.60 5.76
CA ASN A 685 20.41 -8.79 6.04
C ASN A 685 20.99 -9.86 5.11
N ASN A 686 22.26 -10.23 5.29
CA ASN A 686 22.96 -11.24 4.47
C ASN A 686 22.35 -12.66 4.51
N LEU A 687 21.49 -12.98 5.48
CA LEU A 687 20.76 -14.26 5.60
C LEU A 687 19.30 -14.16 5.13
N ARG A 688 18.88 -13.03 4.56
CA ARG A 688 17.47 -12.74 4.23
C ARG A 688 17.41 -11.81 3.03
N VAL A 689 17.59 -12.37 1.86
CA VAL A 689 17.56 -11.65 0.58
C VAL A 689 16.36 -12.16 -0.21
N ALA A 690 15.36 -11.32 -0.40
CA ALA A 690 14.18 -11.66 -1.18
C ALA A 690 14.58 -12.01 -2.62
N VAL A 691 13.96 -13.05 -3.16
CA VAL A 691 14.16 -13.46 -4.56
C VAL A 691 12.92 -13.06 -5.34
N GLY A 692 13.11 -12.33 -6.43
CA GLY A 692 12.05 -11.89 -7.31
C GLY A 692 11.39 -13.06 -8.05
N GLU A 693 10.11 -12.91 -8.34
CA GLU A 693 9.32 -13.93 -9.02
C GLU A 693 9.83 -14.18 -10.44
N PRO A 694 9.85 -15.45 -10.91
CA PRO A 694 10.18 -15.78 -12.28
C PRO A 694 9.08 -15.31 -13.22
N ARG A 695 9.25 -15.56 -14.52
CA ARG A 695 8.19 -15.31 -15.50
C ARG A 695 6.90 -16.01 -15.10
N GLN A 696 5.84 -15.21 -15.01
CA GLN A 696 4.48 -15.67 -14.76
C GLN A 696 3.60 -15.35 -15.96
N VAL A 697 2.80 -16.31 -16.36
CA VAL A 697 1.76 -16.13 -17.38
C VAL A 697 0.41 -16.25 -16.70
N VAL A 698 -0.45 -15.25 -16.90
CA VAL A 698 -1.81 -15.21 -16.37
C VAL A 698 -2.80 -15.00 -17.51
N LEU A 699 -3.74 -15.92 -17.66
CA LEU A 699 -4.88 -15.77 -18.56
C LEU A 699 -6.12 -15.42 -17.75
N ARG A 700 -6.80 -14.34 -18.14
CA ARG A 700 -8.04 -13.84 -17.52
C ARG A 700 -9.17 -13.88 -18.54
N ALA A 701 -10.37 -14.17 -18.08
CA ALA A 701 -11.61 -14.02 -18.84
C ALA A 701 -12.63 -13.29 -17.98
N SER A 702 -13.23 -12.22 -18.49
CA SER A 702 -14.21 -11.44 -17.76
C SER A 702 -15.44 -11.12 -18.62
N VAL A 703 -16.56 -10.88 -17.94
CA VAL A 703 -17.83 -10.47 -18.53
C VAL A 703 -18.40 -9.32 -17.73
N ASP A 704 -18.78 -8.25 -18.41
CA ASP A 704 -19.46 -7.08 -17.85
C ASP A 704 -20.93 -7.05 -18.33
N PHE A 705 -21.85 -6.79 -17.35
CA PHE A 705 -23.30 -6.73 -17.58
C PHE A 705 -23.85 -5.35 -17.25
#